data_de73d320108ccb176be6419d8016836d
#
_entry.id   de73d320108ccb176be6419d8016836d
#
_cell.length_a   1.000
_cell.length_b   1.000
_cell.length_c   1.000
_cell.angle_alpha   90.00
_cell.angle_beta   90.00
_cell.angle_gamma   90.00
#
_symmetry.space_group_name_H-M   'P 1'
#
loop_
_entity.id
_entity.type
_entity.pdbx_description
1 polymer ?
#
loop_
_entity_poly.entity_id
_entity_poly.type
_entity_poly.pdbx_seq_one_letter_code
_entity_poly.pdbx_strand_id
1 'polypeptide(L)'
;MMSKKNKPISAKKGKPSKQGTDKGQSISKRDILRIARLVFEENDGRVLTYKQVCHAFGKTNMGQKRAIYQTLVSMAEGGEIQELEPGRFVRGGLSKERLEGRFDYRAGRASFIPDDPEIDTLPLSDRALANALHGDRVAVSFVRTRRGEYKRVQVVEILERREATYVGRLQISRGYAFFVSLNRELRQDVFIPEDKTMGATGHDKVVVRITDWDRKSKNPRGEVVDILGKAGDNSTEMHAILAEFGLPYSYPEAVEKAAEALSAEITEEELAQREDFRGVLTCTIDPRDAKDFDDALSFRTLPEGGYEVGVHIADVSHYVQPGSIIDDEAYKRATSVYLVDRTIPMLPERLSNFLCSLRPDEDKYAYSCIFSLDEEAQLRSARIARTVIRSQRRFTYEEAQEIIETGQGDHAEAILTLHRLAQKLRARRFEVGSIAFDRPEVRFELDEEGKPLSVYIKESKPAHQLIEEFMLLANRTVAERIAEPARKDISPALRLGRGGKPAFVYRIHEAPDEEKLRGLADYVRRFGYKLKVEGGSSVIAKSLNALLADIKGKPEEDMLTMLAIRSMAKARYTTTHIGHYGLGFDSYTHFTSPIRRYPDLMVHRLLTRYLIEGKPSADAAALEDQCDHASEMESVAANAERSSIKYKQVEYMIPRLGQAFTGVITGLADWGFYVELEENKCEGLVPARDLSDDYYVYDEANFRLVGRHTGRTFTLGQRVEVVVAQADLARRQLDFALDEPEMKRPEPRRALRRY
;
A
#
# COMPACT_ATOMS: atom_id res chain seq x y z
N MET A 1 -23.33 -0.17 -60.64
CA MET A 1 -23.64 -1.37 -61.43
C MET A 1 -23.53 -2.60 -60.52
N MET A 2 -24.67 -3.17 -60.32
CA MET A 2 -25.04 -4.61 -60.05
C MET A 2 -24.35 -5.37 -58.91
N SER A 3 -25.08 -5.44 -57.83
CA SER A 3 -25.62 -6.58 -57.08
C SER A 3 -25.33 -7.96 -57.61
N LYS A 4 -24.78 -8.84 -56.76
CA LYS A 4 -25.08 -10.30 -56.80
C LYS A 4 -25.32 -10.83 -55.40
N LYS A 5 -26.58 -11.12 -55.12
CA LYS A 5 -27.09 -11.93 -54.04
C LYS A 5 -26.66 -13.38 -54.26
N ASN A 6 -26.06 -14.04 -53.26
CA ASN A 6 -25.98 -15.49 -53.24
C ASN A 6 -27.02 -16.07 -52.32
N LYS A 7 -27.91 -16.86 -52.90
CA LYS A 7 -28.92 -17.70 -52.26
C LYS A 7 -28.28 -18.92 -51.59
N PRO A 8 -28.86 -19.43 -50.50
CA PRO A 8 -28.38 -20.65 -49.86
C PRO A 8 -28.83 -21.88 -50.63
N ILE A 9 -27.89 -22.84 -50.76
CA ILE A 9 -28.13 -24.13 -51.37
C ILE A 9 -28.94 -25.01 -50.42
N SER A 10 -30.11 -25.45 -50.90
CA SER A 10 -30.99 -26.38 -50.21
C SER A 10 -30.45 -27.81 -50.32
N ALA A 11 -30.12 -28.42 -49.20
CA ALA A 11 -29.85 -29.87 -49.15
C ALA A 11 -31.20 -30.62 -49.14
N LYS A 12 -31.34 -31.55 -50.07
CA LYS A 12 -32.46 -32.44 -50.26
C LYS A 12 -32.73 -33.30 -49.01
N LYS A 13 -33.94 -33.19 -48.47
CA LYS A 13 -34.50 -34.08 -47.44
C LYS A 13 -34.82 -35.45 -48.08
N GLY A 14 -34.08 -36.48 -47.70
CA GLY A 14 -34.53 -37.84 -47.79
C GLY A 14 -35.43 -38.17 -46.63
N LYS A 15 -36.70 -38.45 -46.87
CA LYS A 15 -37.65 -38.93 -45.86
C LYS A 15 -37.36 -40.38 -45.51
N PRO A 16 -37.18 -40.74 -44.22
CA PRO A 16 -37.34 -42.15 -43.84
C PRO A 16 -38.85 -42.40 -43.55
N SER A 17 -39.29 -43.56 -44.02
CA SER A 17 -40.65 -44.11 -43.91
C SER A 17 -41.08 -44.23 -42.46
N LYS A 18 -42.35 -43.86 -42.25
CA LYS A 18 -43.13 -44.17 -41.01
C LYS A 18 -43.36 -45.70 -40.91
N GLN A 19 -42.75 -46.30 -39.90
CA GLN A 19 -43.36 -47.48 -39.26
C GLN A 19 -43.33 -47.16 -37.73
N GLY A 20 -44.55 -47.16 -37.21
CA GLY A 20 -44.78 -46.97 -35.77
C GLY A 20 -44.45 -48.25 -35.00
N THR A 21 -43.97 -48.02 -33.78
CA THR A 21 -44.40 -48.77 -32.60
C THR A 21 -43.84 -48.05 -31.36
N ASP A 22 -44.76 -47.70 -30.52
CA ASP A 22 -44.57 -47.18 -29.18
C ASP A 22 -44.06 -48.33 -28.29
N LYS A 23 -42.77 -48.18 -27.79
CA LYS A 23 -42.26 -48.86 -26.60
C LYS A 23 -40.87 -48.20 -26.28
N GLY A 24 -40.75 -47.61 -25.09
CA GLY A 24 -39.55 -46.89 -24.63
C GLY A 24 -38.24 -47.66 -24.80
N GLN A 25 -37.56 -47.47 -25.92
CA GLN A 25 -36.20 -47.95 -26.10
C GLN A 25 -35.24 -47.06 -25.29
N SER A 26 -34.52 -47.65 -24.35
CA SER A 26 -33.38 -46.99 -23.67
C SER A 26 -32.31 -46.65 -24.68
N ILE A 27 -31.97 -45.39 -24.84
CA ILE A 27 -30.86 -44.94 -25.68
C ILE A 27 -29.56 -45.48 -25.02
N SER A 28 -28.75 -46.22 -25.79
CA SER A 28 -27.52 -46.78 -25.25
C SER A 28 -26.52 -45.66 -24.92
N LYS A 29 -25.68 -45.87 -23.89
CA LYS A 29 -24.63 -44.92 -23.53
C LYS A 29 -23.70 -44.62 -24.73
N ARG A 30 -23.48 -45.59 -25.61
CA ARG A 30 -22.68 -45.46 -26.82
C ARG A 30 -23.31 -44.54 -27.86
N ASP A 31 -24.64 -44.60 -28.00
CA ASP A 31 -25.37 -43.70 -28.90
C ASP A 31 -25.44 -42.27 -28.33
N ILE A 32 -25.61 -42.13 -27.02
CA ILE A 32 -25.55 -40.81 -26.37
C ILE A 32 -24.21 -40.17 -26.65
N LEU A 33 -23.09 -40.85 -26.43
CA LEU A 33 -21.74 -40.34 -26.69
C LEU A 33 -21.55 -39.94 -28.15
N ARG A 34 -21.99 -40.79 -29.10
CA ARG A 34 -21.85 -40.51 -30.52
C ARG A 34 -22.64 -39.27 -30.95
N ILE A 35 -23.89 -39.16 -30.53
CA ILE A 35 -24.73 -38.01 -30.88
C ILE A 35 -24.24 -36.74 -30.20
N ALA A 36 -23.82 -36.81 -28.93
CA ALA A 36 -23.27 -35.68 -28.23
C ALA A 36 -22.00 -35.13 -28.93
N ARG A 37 -21.08 -36.01 -29.36
CA ARG A 37 -19.89 -35.60 -30.13
C ARG A 37 -20.30 -34.87 -31.42
N LEU A 38 -21.22 -35.40 -32.20
CA LEU A 38 -21.70 -34.75 -33.43
C LEU A 38 -22.31 -33.35 -33.13
N VAL A 39 -23.13 -33.26 -32.10
CA VAL A 39 -23.73 -31.97 -31.69
C VAL A 39 -22.67 -30.91 -31.34
N PHE A 40 -21.66 -31.31 -30.63
CA PHE A 40 -20.57 -30.41 -30.30
C PHE A 40 -19.62 -30.14 -31.50
N GLU A 41 -19.48 -31.09 -32.43
CA GLU A 41 -18.77 -30.89 -33.71
C GLU A 41 -19.47 -29.87 -34.61
N GLU A 42 -20.79 -29.99 -34.76
CA GLU A 42 -21.60 -29.04 -35.53
C GLU A 42 -21.70 -27.66 -34.87
N ASN A 43 -21.49 -27.58 -33.57
CA ASN A 43 -21.55 -26.34 -32.76
C ASN A 43 -20.24 -26.02 -32.10
N ASP A 44 -19.13 -26.27 -32.78
CA ASP A 44 -17.76 -26.04 -32.24
C ASP A 44 -17.60 -24.60 -31.71
N GLY A 45 -17.12 -24.49 -30.49
CA GLY A 45 -16.95 -23.20 -29.78
C GLY A 45 -18.26 -22.52 -29.33
N ARG A 46 -19.42 -23.14 -29.48
CA ARG A 46 -20.69 -22.67 -28.88
C ARG A 46 -20.93 -23.31 -27.52
N VAL A 47 -21.32 -22.45 -26.54
CA VAL A 47 -21.83 -22.95 -25.25
C VAL A 47 -23.24 -23.51 -25.46
N LEU A 48 -23.38 -24.78 -25.21
CA LEU A 48 -24.67 -25.49 -25.29
C LEU A 48 -25.16 -25.86 -23.89
N THR A 49 -26.41 -25.58 -23.58
CA THR A 49 -27.05 -26.12 -22.36
C THR A 49 -27.37 -27.59 -22.58
N TYR A 50 -27.37 -28.40 -21.50
CA TYR A 50 -27.77 -29.81 -21.59
C TYR A 50 -29.14 -29.98 -22.21
N LYS A 51 -30.07 -29.01 -22.03
CA LYS A 51 -31.40 -29.00 -22.65
C LYS A 51 -31.31 -28.84 -24.17
N GLN A 52 -30.42 -28.01 -24.68
CA GLN A 52 -30.17 -27.85 -26.12
C GLN A 52 -29.56 -29.10 -26.71
N VAL A 53 -28.63 -29.73 -25.97
CA VAL A 53 -28.09 -31.04 -26.39
C VAL A 53 -29.20 -32.13 -26.39
N CYS A 54 -30.04 -32.19 -25.35
CA CYS A 54 -31.16 -33.09 -25.30
C CYS A 54 -32.13 -32.90 -26.49
N HIS A 55 -32.31 -31.70 -27.01
CA HIS A 55 -33.15 -31.42 -28.17
C HIS A 55 -32.68 -32.12 -29.45
N ALA A 56 -31.36 -32.34 -29.59
CA ALA A 56 -30.76 -33.08 -30.72
C ALA A 56 -31.13 -34.58 -30.68
N PHE A 57 -31.53 -35.12 -29.52
CA PHE A 57 -32.00 -36.51 -29.38
C PHE A 57 -33.49 -36.68 -29.63
N GLY A 58 -34.21 -35.60 -29.95
CA GLY A 58 -35.65 -35.62 -30.16
C GLY A 58 -36.46 -35.62 -28.84
N LYS A 59 -37.61 -36.32 -28.85
CA LYS A 59 -38.43 -36.45 -27.62
C LYS A 59 -37.76 -37.36 -26.60
N THR A 60 -37.25 -36.81 -25.51
CA THR A 60 -36.57 -37.51 -24.41
C THR A 60 -37.39 -37.48 -23.12
N ASN A 61 -37.49 -38.63 -22.43
CA ASN A 61 -38.07 -38.70 -21.09
C ASN A 61 -37.08 -38.27 -20.01
N MET A 62 -37.51 -38.16 -18.75
CA MET A 62 -36.65 -37.70 -17.63
C MET A 62 -35.46 -38.60 -17.39
N GLY A 63 -35.58 -39.92 -17.53
CA GLY A 63 -34.47 -40.87 -17.39
C GLY A 63 -33.39 -40.69 -18.46
N GLN A 64 -33.85 -40.52 -19.72
CA GLN A 64 -32.96 -40.25 -20.84
C GLN A 64 -32.23 -38.91 -20.72
N LYS A 65 -32.91 -37.85 -20.26
CA LYS A 65 -32.28 -36.54 -19.97
C LYS A 65 -31.20 -36.65 -18.91
N ARG A 66 -31.45 -37.44 -17.86
CA ARG A 66 -30.47 -37.69 -16.80
C ARG A 66 -29.27 -38.47 -17.34
N ALA A 67 -29.49 -39.49 -18.19
CA ALA A 67 -28.40 -40.25 -18.82
C ALA A 67 -27.55 -39.39 -19.77
N ILE A 68 -28.19 -38.49 -20.54
CA ILE A 68 -27.50 -37.53 -21.40
C ILE A 68 -26.63 -36.58 -20.54
N TYR A 69 -27.19 -36.00 -19.48
CA TYR A 69 -26.46 -35.12 -18.58
C TYR A 69 -25.24 -35.80 -17.96
N GLN A 70 -25.43 -37.02 -17.42
CA GLN A 70 -24.36 -37.82 -16.85
C GLN A 70 -23.25 -38.15 -17.88
N THR A 71 -23.66 -38.40 -19.14
CA THR A 71 -22.67 -38.63 -20.21
C THR A 71 -21.90 -37.36 -20.57
N LEU A 72 -22.57 -36.20 -20.60
CA LEU A 72 -21.90 -34.92 -20.83
C LEU A 72 -20.92 -34.59 -19.71
N VAL A 73 -21.29 -34.83 -18.45
CA VAL A 73 -20.36 -34.69 -17.31
C VAL A 73 -19.16 -35.63 -17.47
N SER A 74 -19.41 -36.90 -17.84
CA SER A 74 -18.30 -37.85 -18.07
C SER A 74 -17.39 -37.46 -19.25
N MET A 75 -17.95 -36.83 -20.32
CA MET A 75 -17.18 -36.27 -21.43
C MET A 75 -16.35 -35.07 -20.98
N ALA A 76 -16.86 -34.26 -20.05
CA ALA A 76 -16.17 -33.14 -19.48
C ALA A 76 -15.01 -33.61 -18.56
N GLU A 77 -15.25 -34.61 -17.71
CA GLU A 77 -14.22 -35.25 -16.90
C GLU A 77 -13.14 -35.92 -17.77
N GLY A 78 -13.52 -36.45 -18.94
CA GLY A 78 -12.58 -37.00 -19.94
C GLY A 78 -11.90 -35.97 -20.82
N GLY A 79 -12.18 -34.66 -20.67
CA GLY A 79 -11.53 -33.56 -21.42
C GLY A 79 -12.01 -33.44 -22.89
N GLU A 80 -13.09 -34.14 -23.31
CA GLU A 80 -13.64 -34.05 -24.68
C GLU A 80 -14.46 -32.74 -24.88
N ILE A 81 -15.12 -32.30 -23.83
CA ILE A 81 -15.86 -31.02 -23.75
C ILE A 81 -15.55 -30.38 -22.41
N GLN A 82 -15.92 -29.13 -22.24
CA GLN A 82 -15.75 -28.40 -20.98
C GLN A 82 -17.13 -27.98 -20.45
N GLU A 83 -17.43 -28.28 -19.18
CA GLU A 83 -18.57 -27.70 -18.46
C GLU A 83 -18.16 -26.35 -17.89
N LEU A 84 -18.72 -25.25 -18.42
CA LEU A 84 -18.44 -23.89 -17.99
C LEU A 84 -19.26 -23.45 -16.77
N GLU A 85 -20.47 -23.99 -16.69
CA GLU A 85 -21.42 -23.82 -15.59
C GLU A 85 -22.24 -25.12 -15.51
N PRO A 86 -22.84 -25.48 -14.39
CA PRO A 86 -23.65 -26.68 -14.27
C PRO A 86 -24.69 -26.79 -15.41
N GLY A 87 -24.54 -27.81 -16.25
CA GLY A 87 -25.37 -28.04 -17.40
C GLY A 87 -25.07 -27.18 -18.63
N ARG A 88 -23.97 -26.49 -18.71
CA ARG A 88 -23.49 -25.70 -19.88
C ARG A 88 -22.15 -26.19 -20.33
N PHE A 89 -22.09 -26.70 -21.53
CA PHE A 89 -20.93 -27.38 -22.09
C PHE A 89 -20.47 -26.72 -23.38
N VAL A 90 -19.16 -26.75 -23.65
CA VAL A 90 -18.54 -26.24 -24.87
C VAL A 90 -17.53 -27.26 -25.39
N ARG A 91 -17.45 -27.44 -26.72
CA ARG A 91 -16.32 -28.10 -27.36
C ARG A 91 -15.23 -27.07 -27.66
N GLY A 92 -14.07 -27.30 -27.18
CA GLY A 92 -12.89 -26.44 -27.37
C GLY A 92 -12.01 -26.57 -26.15
N GLY A 93 -10.91 -27.28 -26.29
CA GLY A 93 -9.98 -27.52 -25.19
C GLY A 93 -9.38 -26.21 -24.68
N LEU A 94 -9.19 -26.14 -23.39
CA LEU A 94 -8.18 -25.25 -22.82
C LEU A 94 -6.82 -25.56 -23.49
N SER A 95 -6.03 -24.55 -23.74
CA SER A 95 -4.65 -24.74 -24.12
C SER A 95 -3.97 -25.67 -23.12
N LYS A 96 -3.00 -26.48 -23.59
CA LYS A 96 -2.14 -27.22 -22.70
C LYS A 96 -1.16 -26.31 -21.96
N GLU A 97 -1.01 -25.08 -22.42
CA GLU A 97 -0.20 -24.05 -21.76
C GLU A 97 -0.95 -23.57 -20.53
N ARG A 98 -0.29 -23.71 -19.39
CA ARG A 98 -0.72 -23.19 -18.11
C ARG A 98 0.23 -22.07 -17.72
N LEU A 99 -0.33 -20.96 -17.26
CA LEU A 99 0.41 -19.90 -16.60
C LEU A 99 0.06 -19.95 -15.11
N GLU A 100 1.07 -19.83 -14.28
CA GLU A 100 0.93 -19.68 -12.85
C GLU A 100 1.11 -18.22 -12.46
N GLY A 101 0.42 -17.79 -11.41
CA GLY A 101 0.48 -16.42 -10.95
C GLY A 101 -0.57 -16.12 -9.90
N ARG A 102 -0.75 -14.83 -9.61
CA ARG A 102 -1.64 -14.34 -8.56
C ARG A 102 -2.97 -13.84 -9.13
N PHE A 103 -4.07 -14.22 -8.48
CA PHE A 103 -5.39 -13.68 -8.77
C PHE A 103 -5.59 -12.35 -8.06
N ASP A 104 -5.90 -11.29 -8.80
CA ASP A 104 -6.20 -9.97 -8.28
C ASP A 104 -7.67 -9.62 -8.54
N TYR A 105 -8.39 -9.19 -7.50
CA TYR A 105 -9.77 -8.74 -7.59
C TYR A 105 -9.96 -7.46 -6.80
N ARG A 106 -10.03 -6.32 -7.51
CA ARG A 106 -10.18 -5.00 -6.90
C ARG A 106 -11.24 -4.19 -7.62
N ALA A 107 -12.02 -3.43 -6.86
CA ALA A 107 -13.05 -2.53 -7.39
C ALA A 107 -14.03 -3.20 -8.40
N GLY A 108 -14.30 -4.51 -8.21
CA GLY A 108 -15.19 -5.26 -9.11
C GLY A 108 -14.54 -5.73 -10.42
N ARG A 109 -13.22 -5.57 -10.58
CA ARG A 109 -12.43 -6.05 -11.73
C ARG A 109 -11.53 -7.19 -11.31
N ALA A 110 -11.51 -8.23 -12.11
CA ALA A 110 -10.64 -9.38 -11.91
C ALA A 110 -9.52 -9.40 -12.93
N SER A 111 -8.31 -9.67 -12.48
CA SER A 111 -7.12 -9.85 -13.30
C SER A 111 -6.24 -10.99 -12.78
N PHE A 112 -5.38 -11.48 -13.65
CA PHE A 112 -4.36 -12.47 -13.37
C PHE A 112 -2.99 -11.81 -13.57
N ILE A 113 -2.18 -11.84 -12.55
CA ILE A 113 -0.81 -11.33 -12.55
C ILE A 113 0.11 -12.55 -12.68
N PRO A 114 0.76 -12.77 -13.85
CA PRO A 114 1.67 -13.89 -14.03
C PRO A 114 2.88 -13.81 -13.09
N ASP A 115 3.43 -14.98 -12.71
CA ASP A 115 4.71 -15.05 -12.00
C ASP A 115 5.88 -14.66 -12.92
N ASP A 116 5.71 -14.78 -14.23
CA ASP A 116 6.68 -14.34 -15.23
C ASP A 116 6.51 -12.82 -15.50
N PRO A 117 7.50 -11.98 -15.17
CA PRO A 117 7.44 -10.53 -15.33
C PRO A 117 7.43 -10.06 -16.81
N GLU A 118 7.78 -10.94 -17.76
CA GLU A 118 7.71 -10.62 -19.19
C GLU A 118 6.28 -10.71 -19.76
N ILE A 119 5.34 -11.24 -18.97
CA ILE A 119 3.94 -11.40 -19.39
C ILE A 119 3.09 -10.34 -18.72
N ASP A 120 2.41 -9.53 -19.52
CA ASP A 120 1.49 -8.51 -19.03
C ASP A 120 0.34 -9.11 -18.20
N THR A 121 -0.20 -8.30 -17.26
CA THR A 121 -1.40 -8.62 -16.49
C THR A 121 -2.59 -8.91 -17.41
N LEU A 122 -3.25 -10.04 -17.22
CA LEU A 122 -4.34 -10.51 -18.06
C LEU A 122 -5.71 -10.27 -17.41
N PRO A 123 -6.67 -9.63 -18.07
CA PRO A 123 -8.01 -9.42 -17.51
C PRO A 123 -8.80 -10.74 -17.49
N LEU A 124 -9.53 -10.97 -16.40
CA LEU A 124 -10.41 -12.10 -16.21
C LEU A 124 -11.88 -11.66 -16.24
N SER A 125 -12.72 -12.42 -16.93
CA SER A 125 -14.18 -12.20 -16.87
C SER A 125 -14.78 -12.91 -15.66
N ASP A 126 -15.92 -12.41 -15.12
CA ASP A 126 -16.60 -12.99 -13.96
C ASP A 126 -16.91 -14.48 -14.08
N ARG A 127 -17.03 -14.99 -15.30
CA ARG A 127 -17.28 -16.42 -15.59
C ARG A 127 -16.03 -17.27 -15.57
N ALA A 128 -14.86 -16.65 -15.55
CA ALA A 128 -13.56 -17.30 -15.66
C ALA A 128 -12.84 -17.44 -14.31
N LEU A 129 -13.48 -17.03 -13.21
CA LEU A 129 -12.82 -16.85 -11.92
C LEU A 129 -12.82 -18.11 -11.05
N ALA A 130 -13.63 -19.12 -11.38
CA ALA A 130 -13.90 -20.25 -10.48
C ALA A 130 -14.24 -19.74 -9.06
N ASN A 131 -13.66 -20.33 -8.02
CA ASN A 131 -13.78 -19.90 -6.62
C ASN A 131 -12.52 -19.18 -6.13
N ALA A 132 -11.77 -18.53 -7.02
CA ALA A 132 -10.58 -17.79 -6.64
C ALA A 132 -10.94 -16.57 -5.80
N LEU A 133 -10.16 -16.33 -4.75
CA LEU A 133 -10.20 -15.18 -3.86
C LEU A 133 -9.02 -14.27 -4.17
N HIS A 134 -9.16 -12.97 -3.91
CA HIS A 134 -8.08 -12.01 -4.09
C HIS A 134 -6.82 -12.45 -3.33
N GLY A 135 -5.70 -12.50 -4.06
CA GLY A 135 -4.41 -12.93 -3.53
C GLY A 135 -4.11 -14.43 -3.63
N ASP A 136 -5.08 -15.26 -4.06
CA ASP A 136 -4.81 -16.69 -4.31
C ASP A 136 -3.74 -16.87 -5.40
N ARG A 137 -2.84 -17.83 -5.23
CA ARG A 137 -2.00 -18.32 -6.30
C ARG A 137 -2.79 -19.31 -7.14
N VAL A 138 -2.90 -19.03 -8.42
CA VAL A 138 -3.77 -19.80 -9.34
C VAL A 138 -3.04 -20.19 -10.61
N ALA A 139 -3.49 -21.29 -11.20
CA ALA A 139 -3.14 -21.62 -12.56
C ALA A 139 -4.28 -21.20 -13.49
N VAL A 140 -3.94 -20.53 -14.59
CA VAL A 140 -4.87 -20.16 -15.66
C VAL A 140 -4.52 -20.87 -16.95
N SER A 141 -5.51 -21.08 -17.80
CA SER A 141 -5.34 -21.58 -19.15
C SER A 141 -6.05 -20.68 -20.15
N PHE A 142 -5.54 -20.63 -21.36
CA PHE A 142 -6.13 -19.87 -22.44
C PHE A 142 -7.35 -20.59 -23.04
N VAL A 143 -8.43 -19.85 -23.22
CA VAL A 143 -9.64 -20.33 -23.90
C VAL A 143 -9.57 -19.97 -25.38
N ARG A 144 -9.65 -20.95 -26.25
CA ARG A 144 -9.66 -20.77 -27.70
C ARG A 144 -10.93 -20.05 -28.15
N THR A 145 -10.78 -18.94 -28.88
CA THR A 145 -11.92 -18.25 -29.49
C THR A 145 -12.26 -18.85 -30.87
N ARG A 146 -13.46 -18.51 -31.39
CA ARG A 146 -13.96 -18.98 -32.72
C ARG A 146 -13.00 -18.70 -33.90
N ARG A 147 -12.06 -17.77 -33.78
CA ARG A 147 -11.09 -17.40 -34.82
C ARG A 147 -9.72 -18.05 -34.64
N GLY A 148 -9.58 -18.97 -33.67
CA GLY A 148 -8.31 -19.63 -33.39
C GLY A 148 -7.30 -18.81 -32.57
N GLU A 149 -7.64 -17.56 -32.21
CA GLU A 149 -6.83 -16.70 -31.38
C GLU A 149 -7.11 -16.97 -29.89
N TYR A 150 -6.08 -17.06 -29.08
CA TYR A 150 -6.17 -17.14 -27.62
C TYR A 150 -6.37 -15.72 -27.06
N LYS A 151 -7.58 -15.35 -26.68
CA LYS A 151 -7.87 -13.99 -26.16
C LYS A 151 -8.48 -13.95 -24.77
N ARG A 152 -8.77 -15.10 -24.16
CA ARG A 152 -9.37 -15.14 -22.82
C ARG A 152 -8.68 -16.17 -21.97
N VAL A 153 -8.40 -15.81 -20.74
CA VAL A 153 -7.86 -16.71 -19.73
C VAL A 153 -8.95 -17.13 -18.75
N GLN A 154 -8.82 -18.31 -18.19
CA GLN A 154 -9.72 -18.88 -17.19
C GLN A 154 -8.91 -19.53 -16.09
N VAL A 155 -9.29 -19.30 -14.83
CA VAL A 155 -8.74 -20.03 -13.68
C VAL A 155 -9.16 -21.49 -13.76
N VAL A 156 -8.17 -22.39 -13.84
CA VAL A 156 -8.38 -23.83 -13.92
C VAL A 156 -8.13 -24.53 -12.59
N GLU A 157 -7.24 -23.96 -11.78
CA GLU A 157 -6.83 -24.54 -10.51
C GLU A 157 -6.42 -23.43 -9.53
N ILE A 158 -6.72 -23.64 -8.26
CA ILE A 158 -6.20 -22.83 -7.16
C ILE A 158 -5.03 -23.61 -6.58
N LEU A 159 -3.81 -23.09 -6.78
CA LEU A 159 -2.59 -23.75 -6.36
C LEU A 159 -2.35 -23.55 -4.86
N GLU A 160 -2.58 -22.33 -4.41
CA GLU A 160 -2.43 -21.96 -3.01
C GLU A 160 -3.53 -20.96 -2.64
N ARG A 161 -4.22 -21.24 -1.54
CA ARG A 161 -5.24 -20.35 -0.99
C ARG A 161 -4.56 -19.34 -0.07
N ARG A 162 -4.76 -18.05 -0.34
CA ARG A 162 -4.33 -17.03 0.61
C ARG A 162 -5.14 -17.17 1.90
N GLU A 163 -4.47 -17.31 3.02
CA GLU A 163 -5.08 -17.14 4.33
C GLU A 163 -5.43 -15.68 4.53
N ALA A 164 -6.65 -15.31 4.25
CA ALA A 164 -7.14 -13.96 4.41
C ALA A 164 -8.33 -13.94 5.36
N THR A 165 -8.35 -12.92 6.19
CA THR A 165 -9.51 -12.56 7.00
C THR A 165 -10.23 -11.38 6.35
N TYR A 166 -11.54 -11.30 6.59
CA TYR A 166 -12.40 -10.28 6.01
C TYR A 166 -13.18 -9.59 7.12
N VAL A 167 -13.31 -8.28 7.02
CA VAL A 167 -14.04 -7.46 7.98
C VAL A 167 -15.42 -7.12 7.44
N GLY A 168 -16.44 -7.24 8.28
CA GLY A 168 -17.81 -6.96 7.90
C GLY A 168 -18.79 -7.13 9.04
N ARG A 169 -20.06 -7.39 8.70
CA ARG A 169 -21.15 -7.59 9.66
C ARG A 169 -21.88 -8.90 9.41
N LEU A 170 -22.50 -9.42 10.45
CA LEU A 170 -23.37 -10.59 10.34
C LEU A 170 -24.82 -10.17 10.09
N GLN A 171 -25.45 -10.83 9.13
CA GLN A 171 -26.91 -10.89 9.00
C GLN A 171 -27.39 -12.19 9.63
N ILE A 172 -27.92 -12.11 10.84
CA ILE A 172 -28.28 -13.26 11.65
C ILE A 172 -29.67 -13.75 11.28
N SER A 173 -29.78 -15.06 11.11
CA SER A 173 -31.02 -15.81 10.88
C SER A 173 -31.15 -16.94 11.91
N ARG A 174 -32.28 -17.63 11.93
CA ARG A 174 -32.45 -18.78 12.83
C ARG A 174 -31.56 -19.96 12.39
N GLY A 175 -30.54 -20.27 13.21
CA GLY A 175 -29.64 -21.41 13.01
C GLY A 175 -28.42 -21.16 12.11
N TYR A 176 -28.24 -19.93 11.57
CA TYR A 176 -27.09 -19.54 10.76
C TYR A 176 -26.98 -18.03 10.62
N ALA A 177 -25.84 -17.56 10.12
CA ALA A 177 -25.66 -16.18 9.73
C ALA A 177 -25.02 -16.07 8.34
N PHE A 178 -25.22 -14.94 7.68
CA PHE A 178 -24.41 -14.53 6.54
C PHE A 178 -23.52 -13.39 6.94
N PHE A 179 -22.24 -13.52 6.64
CA PHE A 179 -21.30 -12.43 6.74
C PHE A 179 -21.34 -11.61 5.45
N VAL A 180 -21.58 -10.32 5.60
CA VAL A 180 -21.59 -9.34 4.51
C VAL A 180 -20.35 -8.47 4.65
N SER A 181 -19.40 -8.64 3.70
CA SER A 181 -18.23 -7.79 3.64
C SER A 181 -18.61 -6.38 3.19
N LEU A 182 -18.06 -5.37 3.83
CA LEU A 182 -18.18 -3.98 3.39
C LEU A 182 -17.19 -3.66 2.27
N ASN A 183 -16.15 -4.43 2.18
CA ASN A 183 -15.14 -4.34 1.13
C ASN A 183 -15.56 -5.17 -0.10
N ARG A 184 -15.40 -4.60 -1.31
CA ARG A 184 -15.78 -5.27 -2.57
C ARG A 184 -14.82 -6.40 -2.98
N GLU A 185 -13.89 -6.79 -2.13
CA GLU A 185 -12.99 -7.92 -2.38
C GLU A 185 -13.70 -9.28 -2.36
N LEU A 186 -14.81 -9.38 -1.60
CA LEU A 186 -15.69 -10.54 -1.64
C LEU A 186 -16.88 -10.29 -2.56
N ARG A 187 -17.05 -11.17 -3.53
CA ARG A 187 -18.17 -11.11 -4.49
C ARG A 187 -19.48 -11.67 -3.94
N GLN A 188 -19.38 -12.48 -2.90
CA GLN A 188 -20.51 -13.21 -2.32
C GLN A 188 -20.43 -13.19 -0.79
N ASP A 189 -21.58 -13.19 -0.16
CA ASP A 189 -21.66 -13.30 1.29
C ASP A 189 -21.14 -14.65 1.76
N VAL A 190 -20.53 -14.70 2.94
CA VAL A 190 -19.98 -15.92 3.53
C VAL A 190 -21.04 -16.55 4.46
N PHE A 191 -21.33 -17.82 4.28
CA PHE A 191 -22.21 -18.56 5.17
C PHE A 191 -21.46 -18.91 6.46
N ILE A 192 -22.01 -18.53 7.61
CA ILE A 192 -21.46 -18.81 8.95
C ILE A 192 -22.45 -19.69 9.70
N PRO A 193 -22.07 -20.93 10.08
CA PRO A 193 -22.85 -21.76 10.99
C PRO A 193 -23.04 -21.07 12.35
N GLU A 194 -24.14 -21.33 13.05
CA GLU A 194 -24.47 -20.72 14.35
C GLU A 194 -23.38 -20.94 15.40
N ASP A 195 -22.83 -22.15 15.47
CA ASP A 195 -21.73 -22.55 16.36
C ASP A 195 -20.39 -21.87 16.04
N LYS A 196 -20.30 -21.18 14.87
CA LYS A 196 -19.10 -20.49 14.37
C LYS A 196 -19.22 -18.98 14.42
N THR A 197 -20.24 -18.43 15.08
CA THR A 197 -20.47 -16.98 15.20
C THR A 197 -19.74 -16.33 16.37
N MET A 198 -19.10 -17.10 17.27
CA MET A 198 -18.53 -16.62 18.54
C MET A 198 -19.51 -15.83 19.42
N GLY A 199 -20.84 -15.96 19.20
CA GLY A 199 -21.86 -15.17 19.90
C GLY A 199 -22.01 -13.72 19.41
N ALA A 200 -21.41 -13.36 18.29
CA ALA A 200 -21.54 -12.03 17.69
C ALA A 200 -22.99 -11.71 17.33
N THR A 201 -23.38 -10.45 17.47
CA THR A 201 -24.69 -9.91 17.12
C THR A 201 -24.70 -9.23 15.76
N GLY A 202 -25.86 -8.93 15.19
CA GLY A 202 -26.00 -8.20 13.92
C GLY A 202 -25.50 -6.74 13.98
N HIS A 203 -25.18 -6.22 15.16
CA HIS A 203 -24.65 -4.88 15.37
C HIS A 203 -23.12 -4.84 15.49
N ASP A 204 -22.50 -6.02 15.60
CA ASP A 204 -21.06 -6.11 15.78
C ASP A 204 -20.34 -6.11 14.43
N LYS A 205 -19.17 -5.46 14.39
CA LYS A 205 -18.15 -5.69 13.37
C LYS A 205 -17.33 -6.90 13.75
N VAL A 206 -17.15 -7.80 12.79
CA VAL A 206 -16.48 -9.07 13.00
C VAL A 206 -15.40 -9.29 11.95
N VAL A 207 -14.40 -10.08 12.34
CA VAL A 207 -13.40 -10.62 11.43
C VAL A 207 -13.79 -12.07 11.13
N VAL A 208 -13.88 -12.42 9.85
CA VAL A 208 -14.26 -13.75 9.36
C VAL A 208 -13.14 -14.34 8.54
N ARG A 209 -12.87 -15.62 8.76
CA ARG A 209 -11.99 -16.45 7.95
C ARG A 209 -12.84 -17.40 7.11
N ILE A 210 -12.54 -17.52 5.81
CA ILE A 210 -13.17 -18.51 4.94
C ILE A 210 -12.51 -19.87 5.19
N THR A 211 -13.31 -20.85 5.59
CA THR A 211 -12.82 -22.19 5.90
C THR A 211 -12.95 -23.17 4.73
N ASP A 212 -13.97 -22.99 3.89
CA ASP A 212 -14.22 -23.83 2.73
C ASP A 212 -15.04 -23.12 1.64
N TRP A 213 -14.78 -23.45 0.39
CA TRP A 213 -15.62 -23.02 -0.74
C TRP A 213 -15.69 -24.12 -1.81
N ASP A 214 -16.65 -25.01 -1.69
CA ASP A 214 -16.94 -26.00 -2.74
C ASP A 214 -17.37 -25.31 -4.04
N ARG A 215 -16.84 -25.76 -5.19
CA ARG A 215 -17.20 -25.28 -6.53
C ARG A 215 -18.71 -25.37 -6.82
N LYS A 216 -19.45 -26.26 -6.14
CA LYS A 216 -20.90 -26.42 -6.26
C LYS A 216 -21.70 -25.50 -5.35
N SER A 217 -21.04 -24.89 -4.34
CA SER A 217 -21.67 -23.98 -3.39
C SER A 217 -21.72 -22.56 -3.96
N LYS A 218 -22.88 -21.91 -3.82
CA LYS A 218 -23.03 -20.50 -4.21
C LYS A 218 -22.22 -19.59 -3.30
N ASN A 219 -22.19 -19.88 -2.01
CA ASN A 219 -21.57 -19.07 -0.99
C ASN A 219 -20.41 -19.84 -0.34
N PRO A 220 -19.28 -19.20 -0.04
CA PRO A 220 -18.22 -19.79 0.78
C PRO A 220 -18.71 -20.02 2.21
N ARG A 221 -18.10 -20.95 2.92
CA ARG A 221 -18.27 -21.17 4.36
C ARG A 221 -17.16 -20.50 5.13
N GLY A 222 -17.48 -19.95 6.29
CA GLY A 222 -16.48 -19.30 7.15
C GLY A 222 -16.83 -19.43 8.62
N GLU A 223 -15.94 -18.86 9.42
CA GLU A 223 -16.09 -18.73 10.87
C GLU A 223 -15.68 -17.33 11.32
N VAL A 224 -16.32 -16.83 12.35
CA VAL A 224 -15.89 -15.61 13.04
C VAL A 224 -14.63 -15.95 13.82
N VAL A 225 -13.57 -15.18 13.64
CA VAL A 225 -12.28 -15.34 14.34
C VAL A 225 -12.04 -14.22 15.36
N ASP A 226 -12.75 -13.10 15.22
CA ASP A 226 -12.69 -12.00 16.18
C ASP A 226 -13.94 -11.12 16.12
N ILE A 227 -14.29 -10.48 17.26
CA ILE A 227 -15.37 -9.51 17.39
C ILE A 227 -14.74 -8.17 17.76
N LEU A 228 -14.71 -7.24 16.81
CA LEU A 228 -14.02 -5.94 16.97
C LEU A 228 -14.80 -4.95 17.85
N GLY A 229 -16.09 -5.14 17.99
CA GLY A 229 -17.00 -4.30 18.77
C GLY A 229 -18.18 -3.77 17.95
N LYS A 230 -18.90 -2.79 18.50
CA LYS A 230 -20.09 -2.23 17.86
C LYS A 230 -19.72 -1.37 16.66
N ALA A 231 -20.42 -1.58 15.58
CA ALA A 231 -20.20 -0.79 14.37
C ALA A 231 -20.55 0.68 14.60
N GLY A 232 -19.65 1.57 14.18
CA GLY A 232 -19.76 3.02 14.35
C GLY A 232 -19.01 3.57 15.56
N ASP A 233 -18.53 2.72 16.47
CA ASP A 233 -17.64 3.16 17.54
C ASP A 233 -16.24 3.41 16.96
N ASN A 234 -15.62 4.54 17.30
CA ASN A 234 -14.32 4.92 16.74
C ASN A 234 -13.26 3.83 16.90
N SER A 235 -13.14 3.25 18.09
CA SER A 235 -12.17 2.19 18.36
C SER A 235 -12.41 0.96 17.48
N THR A 236 -13.68 0.54 17.32
CA THR A 236 -14.08 -0.56 16.45
C THR A 236 -13.72 -0.29 14.99
N GLU A 237 -13.94 0.94 14.51
CA GLU A 237 -13.65 1.32 13.13
C GLU A 237 -12.15 1.34 12.84
N MET A 238 -11.32 1.83 13.79
CA MET A 238 -9.87 1.81 13.66
C MET A 238 -9.31 0.37 13.68
N HIS A 239 -9.78 -0.49 14.59
CA HIS A 239 -9.42 -1.91 14.59
C HIS A 239 -9.87 -2.62 13.32
N ALA A 240 -11.04 -2.24 12.79
CA ALA A 240 -11.52 -2.77 11.51
C ALA A 240 -10.59 -2.42 10.34
N ILE A 241 -10.07 -1.19 10.31
CA ILE A 241 -9.06 -0.78 9.31
C ILE A 241 -7.81 -1.65 9.43
N LEU A 242 -7.27 -1.83 10.64
CA LEU A 242 -6.08 -2.68 10.83
C LEU A 242 -6.33 -4.11 10.36
N ALA A 243 -7.46 -4.70 10.77
CA ALA A 243 -7.84 -6.07 10.39
C ALA A 243 -8.05 -6.22 8.87
N GLU A 244 -8.62 -5.22 8.17
CA GLU A 244 -8.76 -5.21 6.71
C GLU A 244 -7.42 -5.29 5.98
N PHE A 245 -6.38 -4.67 6.54
CA PHE A 245 -5.03 -4.72 6.01
C PHE A 245 -4.18 -5.88 6.56
N GLY A 246 -4.76 -6.75 7.40
CA GLY A 246 -4.05 -7.86 8.02
C GLY A 246 -3.00 -7.41 9.05
N LEU A 247 -3.12 -6.20 9.56
CA LEU A 247 -2.21 -5.63 10.55
C LEU A 247 -2.62 -6.05 11.97
N PRO A 248 -1.68 -6.49 12.81
CA PRO A 248 -1.98 -6.83 14.19
C PRO A 248 -2.26 -5.57 15.01
N TYR A 249 -3.29 -5.61 15.87
CA TYR A 249 -3.71 -4.51 16.74
C TYR A 249 -3.54 -4.81 18.24
N SER A 250 -3.01 -5.98 18.57
CA SER A 250 -2.62 -6.39 19.92
C SER A 250 -1.35 -7.23 19.88
N TYR A 251 -0.67 -7.37 21.01
CA TYR A 251 0.46 -8.28 21.12
C TYR A 251 0.00 -9.63 21.68
N PRO A 252 0.67 -10.74 21.27
CA PRO A 252 0.55 -12.00 21.98
C PRO A 252 1.02 -11.86 23.44
N GLU A 253 0.29 -12.43 24.39
CA GLU A 253 0.62 -12.37 25.83
C GLU A 253 2.06 -12.82 26.13
N ALA A 254 2.56 -13.81 25.39
CA ALA A 254 3.92 -14.30 25.53
C ALA A 254 4.98 -13.24 25.17
N VAL A 255 4.70 -12.39 24.18
CA VAL A 255 5.58 -11.28 23.76
C VAL A 255 5.58 -10.18 24.83
N GLU A 256 4.42 -9.83 25.38
CA GLU A 256 4.31 -8.85 26.47
C GLU A 256 5.05 -9.31 27.72
N LYS A 257 4.86 -10.56 28.13
CA LYS A 257 5.60 -11.15 29.26
C LYS A 257 7.11 -11.19 29.03
N ALA A 258 7.56 -11.47 27.81
CA ALA A 258 8.97 -11.46 27.49
C ALA A 258 9.55 -10.03 27.55
N ALA A 259 8.79 -9.03 27.09
CA ALA A 259 9.20 -7.63 27.19
C ALA A 259 9.27 -7.13 28.65
N GLU A 260 8.29 -7.48 29.48
CA GLU A 260 8.29 -7.15 30.91
C GLU A 260 9.46 -7.79 31.70
N ALA A 261 9.94 -8.93 31.25
CA ALA A 261 11.08 -9.61 31.89
C ALA A 261 12.43 -8.95 31.60
N LEU A 262 12.51 -8.01 30.64
CA LEU A 262 13.76 -7.32 30.31
C LEU A 262 14.17 -6.34 31.43
N SER A 263 15.47 -6.41 31.81
CA SER A 263 16.04 -5.51 32.80
C SER A 263 16.27 -4.11 32.25
N ALA A 264 16.01 -3.09 33.07
CA ALA A 264 16.37 -1.71 32.80
C ALA A 264 17.77 -1.33 33.34
N GLU A 265 18.45 -2.28 34.02
CA GLU A 265 19.75 -2.03 34.66
C GLU A 265 20.85 -1.86 33.60
N ILE A 266 21.60 -0.79 33.73
CA ILE A 266 22.82 -0.54 32.96
C ILE A 266 23.98 -1.15 33.72
N THR A 267 24.58 -2.21 33.17
CA THR A 267 25.65 -2.95 33.83
C THR A 267 27.02 -2.33 33.58
N GLU A 268 27.95 -2.48 34.54
CA GLU A 268 29.33 -2.02 34.39
C GLU A 268 30.06 -2.69 33.22
N GLU A 269 29.70 -3.95 32.90
CA GLU A 269 30.25 -4.66 31.75
C GLU A 269 29.88 -4.00 30.41
N GLU A 270 28.64 -3.57 30.27
CA GLU A 270 28.16 -2.83 29.08
C GLU A 270 28.74 -1.43 29.04
N LEU A 271 28.85 -0.74 30.19
CA LEU A 271 29.48 0.59 30.28
C LEU A 271 30.94 0.54 29.79
N ALA A 272 31.69 -0.48 30.15
CA ALA A 272 33.08 -0.64 29.75
C ALA A 272 33.29 -0.80 28.23
N GLN A 273 32.23 -1.21 27.51
CA GLN A 273 32.26 -1.42 26.07
C GLN A 273 31.68 -0.25 25.25
N ARG A 274 31.23 0.81 25.93
CA ARG A 274 30.53 1.93 25.31
C ARG A 274 31.25 3.26 25.58
N GLU A 275 31.16 4.21 24.66
CA GLU A 275 31.61 5.56 24.93
C GLU A 275 30.62 6.28 25.86
N ASP A 276 31.11 6.94 26.91
CA ASP A 276 30.28 7.65 27.89
C ASP A 276 30.00 9.09 27.45
N PHE A 277 28.77 9.38 27.12
CA PHE A 277 28.25 10.69 26.73
C PHE A 277 27.32 11.32 27.77
N ARG A 278 27.21 10.75 28.99
CA ARG A 278 26.32 11.25 30.04
C ARG A 278 26.65 12.66 30.52
N GLY A 279 27.90 13.05 30.40
CA GLY A 279 28.38 14.39 30.74
C GLY A 279 28.33 15.40 29.59
N VAL A 280 27.88 15.04 28.40
CA VAL A 280 27.80 15.93 27.24
C VAL A 280 26.36 16.41 27.11
N LEU A 281 26.17 17.71 26.86
CA LEU A 281 24.85 18.29 26.65
C LEU A 281 24.13 17.53 25.54
N THR A 282 23.04 16.87 25.89
CA THR A 282 22.23 16.05 25.00
C THR A 282 20.74 16.38 25.18
N CYS A 283 20.01 16.50 24.09
CA CYS A 283 18.56 16.76 24.11
C CYS A 283 17.83 15.98 23.01
N THR A 284 16.53 15.78 23.22
CA THR A 284 15.60 15.29 22.19
C THR A 284 14.68 16.43 21.76
N ILE A 285 14.18 16.39 20.50
CA ILE A 285 13.20 17.35 19.95
C ILE A 285 12.13 16.56 19.22
N ASP A 286 10.95 16.47 19.83
CA ASP A 286 9.90 15.53 19.44
C ASP A 286 8.50 16.18 19.44
N PRO A 287 7.48 15.54 18.84
CA PRO A 287 6.08 15.93 19.02
C PRO A 287 5.70 15.93 20.51
N ARG A 288 4.75 16.79 20.89
CA ARG A 288 4.33 16.96 22.30
C ARG A 288 3.83 15.66 22.92
N ASP A 289 3.14 14.84 22.16
CA ASP A 289 2.50 13.57 22.57
C ASP A 289 3.40 12.34 22.40
N ALA A 290 4.61 12.50 21.85
CA ALA A 290 5.56 11.41 21.67
C ALA A 290 6.02 10.84 23.01
N LYS A 291 6.21 9.51 23.05
CA LYS A 291 6.74 8.75 24.20
C LYS A 291 7.93 7.86 23.82
N ASP A 292 8.09 7.58 22.54
CA ASP A 292 9.07 6.71 21.91
C ASP A 292 10.18 7.55 21.24
N PHE A 293 11.08 8.09 22.08
CA PHE A 293 12.18 8.94 21.61
C PHE A 293 13.28 8.09 21.00
N ASP A 294 13.27 7.98 19.67
CA ASP A 294 14.25 7.21 18.91
C ASP A 294 15.61 7.90 18.88
N ASP A 295 15.65 9.23 18.83
CA ASP A 295 16.85 10.03 18.57
C ASP A 295 17.09 11.18 19.55
N ALA A 296 18.36 11.46 19.78
CA ALA A 296 18.82 12.60 20.56
C ALA A 296 20.06 13.24 19.89
N LEU A 297 20.22 14.53 20.08
CA LEU A 297 21.39 15.27 19.62
C LEU A 297 22.24 15.70 20.80
N SER A 298 23.57 15.43 20.75
CA SER A 298 24.53 16.05 21.67
C SER A 298 25.33 17.11 20.97
N PHE A 299 25.78 18.08 21.76
CA PHE A 299 26.51 19.24 21.26
C PHE A 299 27.64 19.65 22.21
N ARG A 300 28.84 19.89 21.65
CA ARG A 300 29.94 20.60 22.33
C ARG A 300 30.83 21.30 21.32
N THR A 301 31.42 22.45 21.78
CA THR A 301 32.42 23.16 21.02
C THR A 301 33.76 22.46 21.15
N LEU A 302 34.52 22.37 20.06
CA LEU A 302 35.87 21.76 20.07
C LEU A 302 36.93 22.79 20.35
N PRO A 303 37.98 22.45 21.14
CA PRO A 303 39.10 23.37 21.45
C PRO A 303 39.85 23.90 20.21
N GLU A 304 39.93 23.07 19.17
CA GLU A 304 40.55 23.40 17.88
C GLU A 304 39.64 24.17 16.93
N GLY A 305 38.48 24.59 17.40
CA GLY A 305 37.45 25.28 16.65
C GLY A 305 36.53 24.32 15.89
N GLY A 306 35.27 24.72 15.71
CA GLY A 306 34.18 23.90 15.20
C GLY A 306 33.45 23.15 16.32
N TYR A 307 32.70 22.15 15.95
CA TYR A 307 31.72 21.52 16.83
C TYR A 307 31.78 20.00 16.75
N GLU A 308 31.59 19.32 17.89
CA GLU A 308 31.24 17.91 17.89
C GLU A 308 29.74 17.80 18.09
N VAL A 309 29.07 17.13 17.15
CA VAL A 309 27.64 16.83 17.20
C VAL A 309 27.46 15.31 17.19
N GLY A 310 26.81 14.79 18.24
CA GLY A 310 26.42 13.37 18.30
C GLY A 310 24.99 13.22 17.88
N VAL A 311 24.72 12.27 17.00
CA VAL A 311 23.40 11.75 16.69
C VAL A 311 23.29 10.39 17.39
N HIS A 312 22.50 10.35 18.45
CA HIS A 312 22.34 9.18 19.32
C HIS A 312 21.00 8.53 19.06
N ILE A 313 21.01 7.27 18.72
CA ILE A 313 19.81 6.50 18.39
C ILE A 313 19.61 5.41 19.44
N ALA A 314 18.39 5.21 19.89
CA ALA A 314 18.04 4.16 20.84
C ALA A 314 18.62 2.79 20.43
N ASP A 315 19.44 2.16 21.27
CA ASP A 315 20.04 0.86 20.96
C ASP A 315 19.05 -0.28 21.20
N VAL A 316 18.03 -0.37 20.35
CA VAL A 316 17.04 -1.43 20.37
C VAL A 316 17.68 -2.81 20.20
N SER A 317 18.81 -2.88 19.47
CA SER A 317 19.52 -4.11 19.20
C SER A 317 20.14 -4.75 20.46
N HIS A 318 20.34 -3.96 21.53
CA HIS A 318 20.75 -4.47 22.83
C HIS A 318 19.66 -5.31 23.47
N TYR A 319 18.40 -4.89 23.41
CA TYR A 319 17.26 -5.53 24.06
C TYR A 319 16.60 -6.61 23.19
N VAL A 320 16.44 -6.34 21.90
CA VAL A 320 15.76 -7.23 20.95
C VAL A 320 16.80 -8.12 20.25
N GLN A 321 17.06 -9.28 20.84
CA GLN A 321 18.03 -10.22 20.32
C GLN A 321 17.47 -10.98 19.10
N PRO A 322 18.30 -11.25 18.07
CA PRO A 322 17.87 -12.00 16.89
C PRO A 322 17.28 -13.37 17.25
N GLY A 323 16.10 -13.69 16.67
CA GLY A 323 15.39 -14.95 16.88
C GLY A 323 14.70 -15.08 18.24
N SER A 324 14.60 -13.99 19.02
CA SER A 324 13.75 -13.95 20.20
C SER A 324 12.28 -13.78 19.82
N ILE A 325 11.36 -14.17 20.72
CA ILE A 325 9.92 -14.01 20.48
C ILE A 325 9.53 -12.54 20.22
N ILE A 326 10.27 -11.58 20.79
CA ILE A 326 10.08 -10.14 20.54
C ILE A 326 10.56 -9.77 19.14
N ASP A 327 11.69 -10.35 18.70
CA ASP A 327 12.24 -10.15 17.37
C ASP A 327 11.30 -10.70 16.28
N ASP A 328 10.77 -11.91 16.48
CA ASP A 328 9.84 -12.54 15.56
C ASP A 328 8.57 -11.68 15.38
N GLU A 329 8.03 -11.13 16.48
CA GLU A 329 6.87 -10.22 16.40
C GLU A 329 7.22 -8.87 15.78
N ALA A 330 8.41 -8.32 16.10
CA ALA A 330 8.89 -7.07 15.49
C ALA A 330 9.10 -7.24 13.99
N TYR A 331 9.68 -8.36 13.54
CA TYR A 331 9.82 -8.70 12.13
C TYR A 331 8.46 -8.80 11.42
N LYS A 332 7.53 -9.54 12.03
CA LYS A 332 6.17 -9.69 11.49
C LYS A 332 5.46 -8.35 11.28
N ARG A 333 5.61 -7.40 12.21
CA ARG A 333 5.07 -6.04 12.11
C ARG A 333 5.85 -5.17 11.15
N ALA A 334 7.17 -5.30 11.15
CA ALA A 334 8.18 -4.59 10.38
C ALA A 334 8.19 -3.06 10.56
N THR A 335 7.06 -2.45 10.89
CA THR A 335 6.95 -1.01 11.14
C THR A 335 5.81 -0.69 12.12
N SER A 336 5.91 0.42 12.84
CA SER A 336 4.78 1.00 13.56
C SER A 336 3.75 1.56 12.58
N VAL A 337 2.47 1.54 12.97
CA VAL A 337 1.35 2.02 12.14
C VAL A 337 0.72 3.23 12.82
N TYR A 338 0.63 4.34 12.10
CA TYR A 338 0.12 5.61 12.61
C TYR A 338 -1.28 5.87 12.05
N LEU A 339 -2.32 5.57 12.83
CA LEU A 339 -3.68 5.95 12.50
C LEU A 339 -3.93 7.39 12.98
N VAL A 340 -5.07 7.97 12.59
CA VAL A 340 -5.38 9.37 12.94
C VAL A 340 -5.48 9.59 14.45
N ASP A 341 -5.96 8.61 15.21
CA ASP A 341 -6.24 8.72 16.65
C ASP A 341 -5.27 7.91 17.54
N ARG A 342 -4.46 7.04 16.96
CA ARG A 342 -3.57 6.15 17.72
C ARG A 342 -2.40 5.63 16.90
N THR A 343 -1.36 5.20 17.63
CA THR A 343 -0.22 4.47 17.06
C THR A 343 -0.30 3.02 17.49
N ILE A 344 -0.06 2.10 16.55
CA ILE A 344 0.16 0.68 16.83
C ILE A 344 1.66 0.45 16.72
N PRO A 345 2.39 0.32 17.83
CA PRO A 345 3.84 0.27 17.81
C PRO A 345 4.36 -1.07 17.27
N MET A 346 5.57 -1.03 16.69
CA MET A 346 6.29 -2.24 16.25
C MET A 346 6.77 -3.07 17.44
N LEU A 347 7.18 -2.43 18.51
CA LEU A 347 7.67 -3.05 19.74
C LEU A 347 6.69 -2.83 20.90
N PRO A 348 6.57 -3.78 21.85
CA PRO A 348 5.79 -3.58 23.07
C PRO A 348 6.12 -2.26 23.79
N GLU A 349 5.12 -1.63 24.42
CA GLU A 349 5.28 -0.33 25.08
C GLU A 349 6.40 -0.32 26.13
N ARG A 350 6.64 -1.45 26.82
CA ARG A 350 7.76 -1.62 27.74
C ARG A 350 9.10 -1.28 27.08
N LEU A 351 9.27 -1.63 25.81
CA LEU A 351 10.46 -1.31 25.02
C LEU A 351 10.36 0.07 24.41
N SER A 352 9.29 0.31 23.62
CA SER A 352 9.18 1.53 22.82
C SER A 352 9.10 2.80 23.64
N ASN A 353 8.37 2.81 24.78
CA ASN A 353 8.12 3.99 25.58
C ASN A 353 9.04 4.11 26.80
N PHE A 354 9.73 3.01 27.20
CA PHE A 354 10.52 2.99 28.43
C PHE A 354 11.98 2.58 28.21
N LEU A 355 12.25 1.29 27.94
CA LEU A 355 13.63 0.79 27.93
C LEU A 355 14.47 1.43 26.83
N CYS A 356 13.95 1.48 25.61
CA CYS A 356 14.66 2.01 24.45
C CYS A 356 14.54 3.53 24.36
N SER A 357 13.39 4.11 24.71
CA SER A 357 13.13 5.55 24.58
C SER A 357 14.17 6.41 25.31
N LEU A 358 14.78 7.36 24.61
CA LEU A 358 15.83 8.26 25.11
C LEU A 358 15.26 9.36 26.02
N ARG A 359 14.60 8.93 27.09
CA ARG A 359 13.89 9.79 28.03
C ARG A 359 14.85 10.73 28.79
N PRO A 360 14.41 11.96 29.12
CA PRO A 360 15.22 12.90 29.85
C PRO A 360 15.56 12.38 31.26
N ASP A 361 16.74 12.76 31.76
CA ASP A 361 17.29 12.47 33.09
C ASP A 361 17.50 10.95 33.38
N GLU A 362 17.42 10.10 32.37
CA GLU A 362 17.68 8.68 32.47
C GLU A 362 18.92 8.27 31.67
N ASP A 363 19.75 7.36 32.22
CA ASP A 363 20.83 6.75 31.46
C ASP A 363 20.25 5.78 30.43
N LYS A 364 20.67 5.88 29.17
CA LYS A 364 20.17 5.07 28.07
C LYS A 364 21.29 4.55 27.18
N TYR A 365 21.13 3.33 26.73
CA TYR A 365 21.97 2.77 25.68
C TYR A 365 21.62 3.38 24.34
N ALA A 366 22.64 3.82 23.61
CA ALA A 366 22.47 4.35 22.28
C ALA A 366 23.47 3.79 21.28
N TYR A 367 23.11 3.80 20.02
CA TYR A 367 24.01 3.62 18.88
C TYR A 367 24.20 4.98 18.21
N SER A 368 25.43 5.44 18.07
CA SER A 368 25.69 6.86 17.80
C SER A 368 26.57 7.07 16.58
N CYS A 369 26.24 8.11 15.82
CA CYS A 369 27.12 8.74 14.84
C CYS A 369 27.61 10.07 15.42
N ILE A 370 28.92 10.21 15.60
CA ILE A 370 29.51 11.38 16.21
C ILE A 370 30.34 12.10 15.14
N PHE A 371 30.04 13.38 14.91
CA PHE A 371 30.54 14.19 13.83
C PHE A 371 31.42 15.31 14.39
N SER A 372 32.61 15.52 13.80
CA SER A 372 33.38 16.77 13.96
C SER A 372 33.06 17.64 12.72
N LEU A 373 32.46 18.80 12.97
CA LEU A 373 32.03 19.75 11.94
C LEU A 373 32.75 21.08 12.12
N ASP A 374 33.10 21.76 11.04
CA ASP A 374 33.57 23.14 11.10
C ASP A 374 32.41 24.14 11.13
N GLU A 375 32.73 25.44 11.18
CA GLU A 375 31.75 26.54 11.18
C GLU A 375 30.85 26.52 9.95
N GLU A 376 31.35 25.99 8.82
CA GLU A 376 30.60 25.84 7.57
C GLU A 376 29.86 24.50 7.50
N ALA A 377 29.77 23.74 8.61
CA ALA A 377 29.18 22.39 8.66
C ALA A 377 29.86 21.40 7.69
N GLN A 378 31.15 21.62 7.34
CA GLN A 378 31.92 20.61 6.60
C GLN A 378 32.32 19.49 7.55
N LEU A 379 32.15 18.26 7.10
CA LEU A 379 32.50 17.08 7.87
C LEU A 379 34.06 16.94 7.89
N ARG A 380 34.66 17.11 9.06
CA ARG A 380 36.09 16.83 9.29
C ARG A 380 36.35 15.37 9.57
N SER A 381 35.51 14.78 10.42
CA SER A 381 35.55 13.34 10.72
C SER A 381 34.21 12.85 11.25
N ALA A 382 33.96 11.54 11.11
CA ALA A 382 32.83 10.88 11.72
C ALA A 382 33.25 9.53 12.32
N ARG A 383 32.63 9.14 13.45
CA ARG A 383 32.78 7.81 14.02
C ARG A 383 31.40 7.22 14.40
N ILE A 384 31.31 5.91 14.32
CA ILE A 384 30.12 5.17 14.70
C ILE A 384 30.49 4.34 15.94
N ALA A 385 29.74 4.49 17.02
CA ALA A 385 30.03 3.83 18.30
C ALA A 385 28.76 3.47 19.04
N ARG A 386 28.85 2.47 19.91
CA ARG A 386 27.86 2.24 20.96
C ARG A 386 28.15 3.17 22.12
N THR A 387 27.15 3.85 22.64
CA THR A 387 27.32 4.87 23.68
C THR A 387 26.34 4.66 24.83
N VAL A 388 26.61 5.31 25.95
CA VAL A 388 25.64 5.57 27.01
C VAL A 388 25.44 7.07 27.09
N ILE A 389 24.20 7.50 27.03
CA ILE A 389 23.82 8.90 27.08
C ILE A 389 22.90 9.19 28.25
N ARG A 390 22.82 10.46 28.63
CA ARG A 390 21.75 11.00 29.47
C ARG A 390 21.24 12.28 28.81
N SER A 391 19.98 12.26 28.33
CA SER A 391 19.37 13.48 27.81
C SER A 391 19.05 14.43 28.96
N GLN A 392 19.57 15.65 28.93
CA GLN A 392 19.30 16.66 29.96
C GLN A 392 18.02 17.42 29.72
N ARG A 393 17.50 17.42 28.48
CA ARG A 393 16.30 18.17 28.12
C ARG A 393 15.53 17.50 26.98
N ARG A 394 14.23 17.35 27.15
CA ARG A 394 13.30 17.04 26.07
C ARG A 394 12.62 18.32 25.64
N PHE A 395 12.75 18.69 24.36
CA PHE A 395 12.01 19.78 23.72
C PHE A 395 10.85 19.25 22.90
N THR A 396 9.77 20.02 22.84
CA THR A 396 8.80 19.88 21.75
C THR A 396 9.29 20.66 20.52
N TYR A 397 8.78 20.30 19.34
CA TYR A 397 9.09 21.07 18.13
C TYR A 397 8.69 22.55 18.26
N GLU A 398 7.62 22.85 18.99
CA GLU A 398 7.15 24.20 19.25
C GLU A 398 8.15 24.99 20.13
N GLU A 399 8.64 24.38 21.21
CA GLU A 399 9.65 25.00 22.09
C GLU A 399 10.96 25.25 21.36
N ALA A 400 11.45 24.27 20.59
CA ALA A 400 12.64 24.42 19.79
C ALA A 400 12.48 25.49 18.69
N GLN A 401 11.29 25.61 18.10
CA GLN A 401 10.95 26.63 17.11
C GLN A 401 10.94 28.02 17.74
N GLU A 402 10.38 28.18 18.94
CA GLU A 402 10.36 29.44 19.68
C GLU A 402 11.80 29.91 19.99
N ILE A 403 12.68 28.99 20.40
CA ILE A 403 14.11 29.30 20.61
C ILE A 403 14.77 29.78 19.32
N ILE A 404 14.50 29.11 18.19
CA ILE A 404 15.05 29.49 16.88
C ILE A 404 14.58 30.90 16.47
N GLU A 405 13.34 31.26 16.74
CA GLU A 405 12.75 32.56 16.37
C GLU A 405 13.15 33.70 17.29
N THR A 406 13.20 33.43 18.59
CA THR A 406 13.44 34.47 19.58
C THR A 406 14.92 34.61 20.02
N GLY A 407 15.71 33.55 19.82
CA GLY A 407 17.08 33.47 20.32
C GLY A 407 17.17 33.27 21.85
N GLN A 408 16.04 32.98 22.54
CA GLN A 408 15.99 32.86 23.99
C GLN A 408 15.34 31.51 24.40
N GLY A 409 15.82 30.94 25.49
CA GLY A 409 15.31 29.70 26.04
C GLY A 409 16.43 28.80 26.59
N ASP A 410 16.04 27.61 27.07
CA ASP A 410 16.95 26.61 27.58
C ASP A 410 17.91 26.15 26.45
N HIS A 411 19.22 26.15 26.76
CA HIS A 411 20.26 25.72 25.80
C HIS A 411 20.16 26.42 24.42
N ALA A 412 19.76 27.72 24.40
CA ALA A 412 19.54 28.48 23.17
C ALA A 412 20.77 28.50 22.26
N GLU A 413 21.98 28.68 22.81
CA GLU A 413 23.23 28.68 22.05
C GLU A 413 23.41 27.36 21.26
N ALA A 414 23.15 26.22 21.91
CA ALA A 414 23.25 24.90 21.27
C ALA A 414 22.21 24.72 20.16
N ILE A 415 20.95 25.04 20.45
CA ILE A 415 19.83 24.92 19.48
C ILE A 415 20.06 25.83 18.26
N LEU A 416 20.47 27.09 18.46
CA LEU A 416 20.77 28.04 17.39
C LEU A 416 21.94 27.59 16.54
N THR A 417 23.00 27.05 17.18
CA THR A 417 24.16 26.54 16.46
C THR A 417 23.85 25.30 15.65
N LEU A 418 23.10 24.32 16.22
CA LEU A 418 22.60 23.14 15.52
C LEU A 418 21.72 23.54 14.35
N HIS A 419 20.83 24.52 14.55
CA HIS A 419 19.97 25.02 13.46
C HIS A 419 20.79 25.64 12.34
N ARG A 420 21.77 26.48 12.64
CA ARG A 420 22.66 27.06 11.63
C ARG A 420 23.43 26.01 10.84
N LEU A 421 23.94 24.97 11.52
CA LEU A 421 24.63 23.85 10.87
C LEU A 421 23.69 23.06 9.98
N ALA A 422 22.48 22.77 10.45
CA ALA A 422 21.45 22.07 9.68
C ALA A 422 21.06 22.83 8.40
N GLN A 423 20.89 24.15 8.47
CA GLN A 423 20.62 24.97 7.30
C GLN A 423 21.74 24.87 6.24
N LYS A 424 23.00 24.85 6.67
CA LYS A 424 24.14 24.68 5.75
C LYS A 424 24.17 23.27 5.13
N LEU A 425 23.89 22.25 5.90
CA LEU A 425 23.74 20.87 5.40
C LEU A 425 22.63 20.78 4.35
N ARG A 426 21.47 21.37 4.65
CA ARG A 426 20.30 21.41 3.76
C ARG A 426 20.64 22.13 2.44
N ALA A 427 21.24 23.30 2.49
CA ALA A 427 21.62 24.06 1.30
C ALA A 427 22.51 23.23 0.36
N ARG A 428 23.53 22.56 0.90
CA ARG A 428 24.41 21.68 0.10
C ARG A 428 23.68 20.51 -0.51
N ARG A 429 22.75 19.90 0.24
CA ARG A 429 21.96 18.78 -0.26
C ARG A 429 21.17 19.19 -1.51
N PHE A 430 20.56 20.37 -1.52
CA PHE A 430 19.87 20.89 -2.69
C PHE A 430 20.82 21.29 -3.83
N GLU A 431 22.00 21.78 -3.54
CA GLU A 431 23.04 22.06 -4.55
C GLU A 431 23.48 20.77 -5.29
N VAL A 432 23.55 19.65 -4.59
CA VAL A 432 23.89 18.35 -5.20
C VAL A 432 22.75 17.81 -6.06
N GLY A 433 21.49 18.09 -5.72
CA GLY A 433 20.33 17.67 -6.52
C GLY A 433 19.25 16.94 -5.72
N SER A 434 19.18 17.15 -4.40
CA SER A 434 18.02 16.71 -3.62
C SER A 434 16.76 17.41 -4.13
N ILE A 435 15.62 16.67 -4.18
CA ILE A 435 14.36 17.22 -4.68
C ILE A 435 13.51 17.70 -3.52
N ALA A 436 12.98 18.92 -3.63
CA ALA A 436 12.11 19.52 -2.64
C ALA A 436 10.65 19.25 -2.98
N PHE A 437 10.09 18.17 -2.44
CA PHE A 437 8.64 17.97 -2.47
C PHE A 437 8.06 18.30 -1.10
N ASP A 438 7.48 19.49 -0.96
CA ASP A 438 6.67 19.83 0.20
C ASP A 438 5.24 19.31 -0.02
N ARG A 439 4.85 18.29 0.74
CA ARG A 439 3.47 17.83 0.78
C ARG A 439 2.82 18.31 2.07
N PRO A 440 1.68 18.98 1.99
CA PRO A 440 0.92 19.32 3.19
C PRO A 440 0.43 18.03 3.85
N GLU A 441 0.73 17.86 5.14
CA GLU A 441 0.25 16.75 5.95
C GLU A 441 -1.07 17.14 6.61
N VAL A 442 -2.15 16.47 6.23
CA VAL A 442 -3.48 16.69 6.80
C VAL A 442 -3.57 16.04 8.18
N ARG A 443 -3.92 16.83 9.19
CA ARG A 443 -4.12 16.40 10.58
C ARG A 443 -5.52 16.80 11.06
N PHE A 444 -6.01 16.09 12.07
CA PHE A 444 -7.31 16.31 12.68
C PHE A 444 -7.15 16.66 14.15
N GLU A 445 -7.94 17.63 14.60
CA GLU A 445 -8.21 17.80 16.00
C GLU A 445 -9.43 16.91 16.34
N LEU A 446 -9.27 16.06 17.35
CA LEU A 446 -10.29 15.09 17.75
C LEU A 446 -10.84 15.44 19.12
N ASP A 447 -12.12 15.12 19.35
CA ASP A 447 -12.72 15.13 20.68
C ASP A 447 -12.33 13.88 21.51
N GLU A 448 -12.82 13.78 22.74
CA GLU A 448 -12.55 12.65 23.65
C GLU A 448 -13.09 11.32 23.11
N GLU A 449 -14.11 11.33 22.25
CA GLU A 449 -14.67 10.17 21.59
C GLU A 449 -13.94 9.84 20.26
N GLY A 450 -12.93 10.63 19.89
CA GLY A 450 -12.14 10.47 18.65
C GLY A 450 -12.84 10.99 17.41
N LYS A 451 -13.89 11.83 17.51
CA LYS A 451 -14.55 12.47 16.36
C LYS A 451 -13.78 13.71 15.90
N PRO A 452 -13.69 13.97 14.60
CA PRO A 452 -12.98 15.12 14.09
C PRO A 452 -13.73 16.43 14.34
N LEU A 453 -13.08 17.35 15.08
CA LEU A 453 -13.56 18.71 15.36
C LEU A 453 -13.12 19.68 14.26
N SER A 454 -11.85 19.63 13.91
CA SER A 454 -11.25 20.48 12.88
C SER A 454 -10.24 19.72 12.05
N VAL A 455 -9.89 20.28 10.89
CA VAL A 455 -8.83 19.81 10.00
C VAL A 455 -7.81 20.92 9.86
N TYR A 456 -6.53 20.59 10.02
CA TYR A 456 -5.44 21.54 9.82
C TYR A 456 -4.29 20.92 9.03
N ILE A 457 -3.46 21.76 8.44
CA ILE A 457 -2.28 21.36 7.70
C ILE A 457 -1.07 21.53 8.61
N LYS A 458 -0.32 20.46 8.80
CA LYS A 458 0.94 20.52 9.53
C LYS A 458 2.05 20.99 8.59
N GLU A 459 2.65 22.12 8.92
CA GLU A 459 3.77 22.69 8.18
C GLU A 459 5.11 22.19 8.74
N SER A 460 6.08 21.97 7.85
CA SER A 460 7.47 21.68 8.22
C SER A 460 8.19 22.99 8.59
N LYS A 461 8.45 23.17 9.89
CA LYS A 461 9.14 24.35 10.43
C LYS A 461 10.65 24.14 10.53
N PRO A 462 11.47 25.20 10.73
CA PRO A 462 12.92 25.11 10.94
C PRO A 462 13.36 24.11 12.00
N ALA A 463 12.62 23.95 13.11
CA ALA A 463 12.92 22.93 14.13
C ALA A 463 12.81 21.49 13.61
N HIS A 464 11.83 21.20 12.72
CA HIS A 464 11.73 19.90 12.07
C HIS A 464 12.89 19.66 11.11
N GLN A 465 13.30 20.70 10.34
CA GLN A 465 14.40 20.61 9.40
C GLN A 465 15.75 20.41 10.13
N LEU A 466 15.91 20.96 11.34
CA LEU A 466 17.09 20.73 12.17
C LEU A 466 17.28 19.22 12.43
N ILE A 467 16.26 18.55 12.93
CA ILE A 467 16.32 17.11 13.22
C ILE A 467 16.48 16.31 11.91
N GLU A 468 15.68 16.63 10.88
CA GLU A 468 15.77 15.98 9.56
C GLU A 468 17.21 15.94 9.03
N GLU A 469 17.91 17.07 9.00
CA GLU A 469 19.24 17.14 8.38
C GLU A 469 20.30 16.34 9.16
N PHE A 470 20.24 16.30 10.49
CA PHE A 470 21.16 15.47 11.27
C PHE A 470 20.83 13.98 11.15
N MET A 471 19.53 13.61 11.06
CA MET A 471 19.12 12.22 10.80
C MET A 471 19.56 11.78 9.40
N LEU A 472 19.41 12.64 8.39
CA LEU A 472 19.90 12.37 7.04
C LEU A 472 21.42 12.22 6.99
N LEU A 473 22.16 13.07 7.72
CA LEU A 473 23.63 12.98 7.83
C LEU A 473 24.04 11.65 8.45
N ALA A 474 23.39 11.21 9.54
CA ALA A 474 23.70 9.94 10.20
C ALA A 474 23.38 8.74 9.28
N ASN A 475 22.21 8.69 8.70
CA ASN A 475 21.79 7.64 7.78
C ASN A 475 22.74 7.49 6.59
N ARG A 476 23.11 8.62 5.98
CA ARG A 476 24.07 8.67 4.87
C ARG A 476 25.44 8.17 5.31
N THR A 477 25.97 8.66 6.44
CA THR A 477 27.30 8.30 6.94
C THR A 477 27.41 6.81 7.25
N VAL A 478 26.37 6.21 7.83
CA VAL A 478 26.29 4.77 8.09
C VAL A 478 26.34 3.98 6.77
N ALA A 479 25.57 4.39 5.77
CA ALA A 479 25.56 3.73 4.47
C ALA A 479 26.92 3.84 3.76
N GLU A 480 27.52 5.04 3.72
CA GLU A 480 28.83 5.30 3.11
C GLU A 480 29.94 4.52 3.83
N ARG A 481 29.87 4.37 5.16
CA ARG A 481 30.87 3.61 5.94
C ARG A 481 30.97 2.15 5.48
N ILE A 482 29.87 1.55 5.08
CA ILE A 482 29.82 0.17 4.61
C ILE A 482 30.10 0.08 3.09
N ALA A 483 29.52 1.00 2.31
CA ALA A 483 29.67 1.02 0.85
C ALA A 483 31.06 1.47 0.40
N GLU A 484 31.69 2.42 1.13
CA GLU A 484 32.95 3.07 0.80
C GLU A 484 33.93 3.06 1.99
N PRO A 485 34.45 1.89 2.39
CA PRO A 485 35.27 1.76 3.59
C PRO A 485 36.61 2.53 3.55
N ALA A 486 37.04 2.97 2.37
CA ALA A 486 38.28 3.73 2.17
C ALA A 486 38.11 5.25 2.30
N ARG A 487 36.93 5.75 2.55
CA ARG A 487 36.64 7.19 2.69
C ARG A 487 37.39 7.80 3.87
N LYS A 488 38.13 8.89 3.62
CA LYS A 488 39.11 9.47 4.58
C LYS A 488 38.46 10.21 5.74
N ASP A 489 37.27 10.76 5.54
CA ASP A 489 36.48 11.51 6.53
C ASP A 489 35.74 10.61 7.55
N ILE A 490 35.75 9.30 7.33
CA ILE A 490 35.22 8.30 8.25
C ILE A 490 36.39 7.60 8.95
N SER A 491 36.41 7.62 10.27
CA SER A 491 37.50 7.09 11.09
C SER A 491 38.00 5.70 10.65
N PRO A 492 39.32 5.50 10.43
CA PRO A 492 39.87 4.21 9.99
C PRO A 492 39.87 3.13 11.09
N ALA A 493 39.48 3.47 12.35
CA ALA A 493 39.50 2.52 13.48
C ALA A 493 38.64 1.30 13.30
N LEU A 494 37.70 1.31 12.32
CA LEU A 494 36.79 0.24 12.03
C LEU A 494 37.13 -0.39 10.67
N ARG A 495 38.15 -1.24 10.64
CA ARG A 495 38.51 -1.98 9.42
C ARG A 495 37.52 -3.11 9.17
N LEU A 496 36.80 -3.03 8.05
CA LEU A 496 36.10 -4.17 7.51
C LEU A 496 37.12 -5.29 7.23
N GLY A 497 36.82 -6.53 7.65
CA GLY A 497 37.70 -7.66 7.45
C GLY A 497 38.03 -7.90 5.98
N ARG A 498 39.10 -8.67 5.71
CA ARG A 498 39.51 -9.02 4.33
C ARG A 498 38.42 -9.83 3.63
N GLY A 499 37.70 -9.21 2.66
CA GLY A 499 36.75 -9.95 1.86
C GLY A 499 35.59 -9.16 1.29
N GLY A 500 35.82 -8.24 0.37
CA GLY A 500 34.76 -7.59 -0.40
C GLY A 500 33.81 -6.67 0.42
N LYS A 501 32.85 -6.04 -0.26
CA LYS A 501 31.80 -5.27 0.39
C LYS A 501 30.82 -6.25 1.05
N PRO A 502 30.51 -6.10 2.36
CA PRO A 502 29.55 -6.98 3.01
C PRO A 502 28.11 -6.67 2.56
N ALA A 503 27.24 -7.67 2.59
CA ALA A 503 25.81 -7.46 2.37
C ALA A 503 25.25 -6.50 3.43
N PHE A 504 24.47 -5.53 2.98
CA PHE A 504 23.94 -4.48 3.85
C PHE A 504 22.55 -4.05 3.39
N VAL A 505 21.78 -3.45 4.28
CA VAL A 505 20.43 -2.95 3.98
C VAL A 505 20.53 -1.49 3.55
N TYR A 506 20.10 -1.20 2.34
CA TYR A 506 20.01 0.15 1.80
C TYR A 506 18.56 0.60 1.66
N ARG A 507 18.31 1.89 1.83
CA ARG A 507 17.08 2.55 1.41
C ARG A 507 17.34 3.20 0.08
N ILE A 508 16.81 2.65 -0.98
CA ILE A 508 17.04 3.12 -2.34
C ILE A 508 15.82 3.89 -2.87
N HIS A 509 16.10 4.78 -3.79
CA HIS A 509 15.09 5.44 -4.61
C HIS A 509 15.65 5.56 -6.03
N GLU A 510 15.05 4.81 -6.94
CA GLU A 510 15.45 4.76 -8.34
C GLU A 510 15.20 6.10 -9.04
N ALA A 511 15.90 6.35 -10.14
CA ALA A 511 15.61 7.49 -11.00
C ALA A 511 14.16 7.42 -11.53
N PRO A 512 13.56 8.56 -11.88
CA PRO A 512 12.22 8.57 -12.49
C PRO A 512 12.19 7.75 -13.78
N ASP A 513 11.03 7.17 -14.05
CA ASP A 513 10.77 6.52 -15.33
C ASP A 513 10.91 7.53 -16.48
N GLU A 514 11.77 7.21 -17.46
CA GLU A 514 12.07 8.13 -18.57
C GLU A 514 10.84 8.50 -19.42
N GLU A 515 9.93 7.56 -19.66
CA GLU A 515 8.74 7.78 -20.46
C GLU A 515 7.77 8.73 -19.73
N LYS A 516 7.55 8.50 -18.44
CA LYS A 516 6.74 9.37 -17.59
C LYS A 516 7.35 10.77 -17.48
N LEU A 517 8.68 10.85 -17.34
CA LEU A 517 9.38 12.13 -17.26
C LEU A 517 9.29 12.92 -18.57
N ARG A 518 9.40 12.25 -19.74
CA ARG A 518 9.17 12.86 -21.04
C ARG A 518 7.73 13.34 -21.19
N GLY A 519 6.75 12.54 -20.78
CA GLY A 519 5.34 12.92 -20.73
C GLY A 519 5.11 14.18 -19.90
N LEU A 520 5.74 14.24 -18.70
CA LEU A 520 5.72 15.43 -17.85
C LEU A 520 6.34 16.65 -18.55
N ALA A 521 7.51 16.49 -19.19
CA ALA A 521 8.18 17.58 -19.90
C ALA A 521 7.34 18.15 -21.05
N ASP A 522 6.67 17.29 -21.82
CA ASP A 522 5.77 17.70 -22.89
C ASP A 522 4.53 18.41 -22.33
N TYR A 523 4.04 17.98 -21.17
CA TYR A 523 2.89 18.59 -20.52
C TYR A 523 3.22 19.98 -19.95
N VAL A 524 4.33 20.14 -19.18
CA VAL A 524 4.72 21.43 -18.58
C VAL A 524 5.04 22.48 -19.65
N ARG A 525 5.51 22.06 -20.85
CA ARG A 525 5.78 22.97 -21.99
C ARG A 525 4.52 23.71 -22.43
N ARG A 526 3.33 23.16 -22.27
CA ARG A 526 2.04 23.81 -22.60
C ARG A 526 1.75 25.01 -21.70
N PHE A 527 2.32 25.01 -20.49
CA PHE A 527 2.25 26.14 -19.55
C PHE A 527 3.42 27.10 -19.68
N GLY A 528 4.31 26.88 -20.66
CA GLY A 528 5.48 27.72 -20.91
C GLY A 528 6.72 27.36 -20.09
N TYR A 529 6.67 26.29 -19.29
CA TYR A 529 7.81 25.80 -18.49
C TYR A 529 8.72 24.88 -19.29
N LYS A 530 9.95 24.72 -18.81
CA LYS A 530 10.95 23.84 -19.41
C LYS A 530 11.41 22.83 -18.38
N LEU A 531 11.37 21.54 -18.74
CA LEU A 531 11.93 20.46 -17.97
C LEU A 531 12.98 19.72 -18.81
N LYS A 532 14.22 19.64 -18.33
CA LYS A 532 15.27 18.84 -18.98
C LYS A 532 15.08 17.39 -18.53
N VAL A 533 15.02 16.48 -19.49
CA VAL A 533 14.86 15.05 -19.29
C VAL A 533 16.08 14.25 -19.73
N GLU A 534 17.09 14.93 -20.28
CA GLU A 534 18.35 14.35 -20.71
C GLU A 534 19.49 14.87 -19.84
N GLY A 535 20.46 14.00 -19.59
CA GLY A 535 21.64 14.29 -18.75
C GLY A 535 21.72 13.35 -17.55
N GLY A 536 22.75 13.55 -16.71
CA GLY A 536 22.90 12.76 -15.48
C GLY A 536 21.80 13.10 -14.43
N SER A 537 21.58 12.19 -13.48
CA SER A 537 20.54 12.28 -12.44
C SER A 537 20.49 13.65 -11.74
N SER A 538 21.65 14.26 -11.43
CA SER A 538 21.75 15.58 -10.81
C SER A 538 21.23 16.72 -11.73
N VAL A 539 21.41 16.62 -13.05
CA VAL A 539 20.93 17.64 -14.00
C VAL A 539 19.41 17.63 -14.08
N ILE A 540 18.84 16.43 -14.11
CA ILE A 540 17.37 16.24 -14.14
C ILE A 540 16.77 16.73 -12.83
N ALA A 541 17.35 16.36 -11.68
CA ALA A 541 16.88 16.78 -10.37
C ALA A 541 16.90 18.31 -10.20
N LYS A 542 17.99 18.97 -10.62
CA LYS A 542 18.09 20.44 -10.61
C LYS A 542 17.06 21.10 -11.53
N SER A 543 16.80 20.54 -12.71
CA SER A 543 15.78 21.05 -13.62
C SER A 543 14.36 20.89 -13.04
N LEU A 544 14.12 19.78 -12.31
CA LEU A 544 12.86 19.55 -11.61
C LEU A 544 12.68 20.55 -10.47
N ASN A 545 13.72 20.79 -9.66
CA ASN A 545 13.69 21.79 -8.59
C ASN A 545 13.43 23.22 -9.16
N ALA A 546 14.05 23.56 -10.28
CA ALA A 546 13.79 24.83 -10.96
C ALA A 546 12.32 24.94 -11.40
N LEU A 547 11.74 23.87 -11.97
CA LEU A 547 10.32 23.82 -12.29
C LEU A 547 9.46 24.02 -11.04
N LEU A 548 9.72 23.30 -9.95
CA LEU A 548 8.97 23.40 -8.69
C LEU A 548 9.05 24.81 -8.10
N ALA A 549 10.21 25.47 -8.18
CA ALA A 549 10.38 26.86 -7.77
C ALA A 549 9.60 27.85 -8.67
N ASP A 550 9.63 27.61 -9.97
CA ASP A 550 8.95 28.47 -10.97
C ASP A 550 7.42 28.41 -10.87
N ILE A 551 6.85 27.26 -10.46
CA ILE A 551 5.39 27.09 -10.33
C ILE A 551 4.86 27.52 -8.97
N LYS A 552 5.72 27.76 -7.98
CA LYS A 552 5.31 28.08 -6.61
C LYS A 552 4.43 29.32 -6.55
N GLY A 553 3.28 29.22 -5.88
CA GLY A 553 2.26 30.27 -5.75
C GLY A 553 1.41 30.49 -7.00
N LYS A 554 1.55 29.65 -8.04
CA LYS A 554 0.76 29.76 -9.28
C LYS A 554 -0.42 28.75 -9.28
N PRO A 555 -1.47 29.02 -10.08
CA PRO A 555 -2.65 28.15 -10.13
C PRO A 555 -2.36 26.70 -10.50
N GLU A 556 -1.30 26.45 -11.27
CA GLU A 556 -0.89 25.13 -11.73
C GLU A 556 0.07 24.39 -10.78
N GLU A 557 0.45 24.97 -9.64
CA GLU A 557 1.43 24.42 -8.68
C GLU A 557 1.05 23.01 -8.23
N ASP A 558 -0.15 22.84 -7.66
CA ASP A 558 -0.61 21.56 -7.10
C ASP A 558 -0.63 20.46 -8.17
N MET A 559 -1.13 20.80 -9.36
CA MET A 559 -1.20 19.90 -10.50
C MET A 559 0.17 19.43 -10.98
N LEU A 560 1.08 20.37 -11.25
CA LEU A 560 2.40 20.04 -11.80
C LEU A 560 3.26 19.34 -10.76
N THR A 561 3.16 19.72 -9.48
CA THR A 561 3.81 19.03 -8.36
C THR A 561 3.33 17.59 -8.26
N MET A 562 2.02 17.33 -8.36
CA MET A 562 1.46 15.99 -8.31
C MET A 562 1.92 15.13 -9.49
N LEU A 563 1.95 15.67 -10.72
CA LEU A 563 2.44 14.96 -11.90
C LEU A 563 3.94 14.65 -11.77
N ALA A 564 4.74 15.58 -11.23
CA ALA A 564 6.15 15.37 -10.95
C ALA A 564 6.34 14.20 -9.96
N ILE A 565 5.57 14.17 -8.87
CA ILE A 565 5.62 13.09 -7.89
C ILE A 565 5.20 11.74 -8.50
N ARG A 566 4.16 11.72 -9.36
CA ARG A 566 3.72 10.48 -10.04
C ARG A 566 4.74 9.93 -11.04
N SER A 567 5.67 10.76 -11.51
CA SER A 567 6.77 10.30 -12.36
C SER A 567 7.91 9.65 -11.58
N MET A 568 7.95 9.83 -10.25
CA MET A 568 8.98 9.24 -9.40
C MET A 568 8.74 7.77 -9.13
N ALA A 569 9.83 7.02 -8.97
CA ALA A 569 9.81 5.67 -8.44
C ALA A 569 9.40 5.68 -6.95
N LYS A 570 9.10 4.54 -6.38
CA LYS A 570 8.92 4.38 -4.93
C LYS A 570 10.25 3.99 -4.28
N ALA A 571 10.54 4.59 -3.14
CA ALA A 571 11.66 4.14 -2.32
C ALA A 571 11.35 2.76 -1.72
N ARG A 572 12.36 1.89 -1.60
CA ARG A 572 12.26 0.55 -1.02
C ARG A 572 13.55 0.15 -0.31
N TYR A 573 13.47 -0.89 0.49
CA TYR A 573 14.65 -1.51 1.09
C TYR A 573 15.18 -2.61 0.16
N THR A 574 16.51 -2.79 0.10
CA THR A 574 17.17 -3.85 -0.66
C THR A 574 18.63 -3.96 -0.24
N THR A 575 19.25 -5.06 -0.56
CA THR A 575 20.71 -5.25 -0.43
C THR A 575 21.50 -4.67 -1.61
N THR A 576 20.81 -4.26 -2.68
CA THR A 576 21.43 -3.66 -3.87
C THR A 576 21.72 -2.19 -3.68
N HIS A 577 22.98 -1.80 -3.86
CA HIS A 577 23.44 -0.42 -3.68
C HIS A 577 23.33 0.39 -4.97
N ILE A 578 22.31 1.25 -5.08
CA ILE A 578 22.09 2.13 -6.25
C ILE A 578 21.90 3.61 -5.88
N GLY A 579 21.91 3.95 -4.57
CA GLY A 579 21.69 5.30 -4.10
C GLY A 579 20.22 5.70 -3.92
N HIS A 580 20.00 6.96 -3.57
CA HIS A 580 18.69 7.53 -3.31
C HIS A 580 18.46 8.80 -4.12
N TYR A 581 17.82 8.66 -5.29
CA TYR A 581 17.63 9.76 -6.25
C TYR A 581 16.99 11.01 -5.63
N GLY A 582 15.88 10.87 -4.92
CA GLY A 582 15.16 12.02 -4.34
C GLY A 582 15.95 12.81 -3.31
N LEU A 583 16.91 12.17 -2.62
CA LEU A 583 17.81 12.82 -1.66
C LEU A 583 19.14 13.27 -2.29
N GLY A 584 19.45 12.85 -3.51
CA GLY A 584 20.72 13.13 -4.16
C GLY A 584 21.91 12.46 -3.48
N PHE A 585 21.71 11.28 -2.85
CA PHE A 585 22.74 10.52 -2.16
C PHE A 585 23.16 9.27 -2.92
N ASP A 586 24.48 9.07 -3.05
CA ASP A 586 25.02 7.87 -3.67
C ASP A 586 24.88 6.62 -2.79
N SER A 587 24.82 6.81 -1.46
CA SER A 587 24.62 5.77 -0.46
C SER A 587 23.63 6.25 0.60
N TYR A 588 22.61 5.47 0.89
CA TYR A 588 21.64 5.80 1.91
C TYR A 588 21.04 4.55 2.57
N THR A 589 20.82 4.62 3.85
CA THR A 589 20.12 3.61 4.65
C THR A 589 19.23 4.29 5.67
N HIS A 590 18.41 3.50 6.35
CA HIS A 590 17.73 3.93 7.55
C HIS A 590 18.43 3.34 8.77
N PHE A 591 18.79 4.20 9.72
CA PHE A 591 19.50 3.84 10.96
C PHE A 591 18.85 4.51 12.18
N THR A 592 18.11 5.59 11.96
CA THR A 592 17.74 6.58 12.99
C THR A 592 16.42 6.31 13.70
N SER A 593 15.70 5.20 13.41
CA SER A 593 14.40 4.93 14.06
C SER A 593 14.13 3.43 14.29
N PRO A 594 14.97 2.73 15.07
CA PRO A 594 14.84 1.28 15.30
C PRO A 594 13.67 0.88 16.22
N ILE A 595 13.09 1.82 16.98
CA ILE A 595 11.88 1.55 17.78
C ILE A 595 10.69 1.28 16.88
N ARG A 596 10.62 1.96 15.74
CA ARG A 596 9.46 1.95 14.85
C ARG A 596 9.70 1.41 13.44
N ARG A 597 10.93 1.05 13.07
CA ARG A 597 11.27 0.44 11.77
C ARG A 597 12.24 -0.72 11.92
N TYR A 598 11.84 -1.90 11.49
CA TYR A 598 12.67 -3.10 11.57
C TYR A 598 13.97 -3.03 10.74
N PRO A 599 14.00 -2.43 9.54
CA PRO A 599 15.25 -2.23 8.80
C PRO A 599 16.33 -1.46 9.56
N ASP A 600 15.97 -0.49 10.38
CA ASP A 600 16.92 0.25 11.24
C ASP A 600 17.54 -0.69 12.29
N LEU A 601 16.74 -1.56 12.89
CA LEU A 601 17.21 -2.60 13.80
C LEU A 601 18.16 -3.58 13.10
N MET A 602 17.84 -3.99 11.85
CA MET A 602 18.74 -4.81 11.03
C MET A 602 20.06 -4.11 10.81
N VAL A 603 20.05 -2.81 10.49
CA VAL A 603 21.26 -2.00 10.29
C VAL A 603 22.10 -1.94 11.56
N HIS A 604 21.52 -1.70 12.73
CA HIS A 604 22.23 -1.73 14.02
C HIS A 604 22.95 -3.07 14.26
N ARG A 605 22.27 -4.18 14.00
CA ARG A 605 22.83 -5.55 14.11
C ARG A 605 23.97 -5.78 13.11
N LEU A 606 23.82 -5.33 11.88
CA LEU A 606 24.86 -5.45 10.86
C LEU A 606 26.09 -4.59 11.18
N LEU A 607 25.89 -3.39 11.71
CA LEU A 607 27.00 -2.55 12.20
C LEU A 607 27.75 -3.23 13.33
N THR A 608 27.05 -3.79 14.32
CA THR A 608 27.64 -4.56 15.41
C THR A 608 28.43 -5.75 14.86
N ARG A 609 27.83 -6.53 13.96
CA ARG A 609 28.45 -7.69 13.33
C ARG A 609 29.75 -7.34 12.61
N TYR A 610 29.76 -6.24 11.85
CA TYR A 610 30.90 -5.91 10.98
C TYR A 610 31.94 -5.05 11.65
N LEU A 611 31.52 -4.06 12.43
CA LEU A 611 32.41 -3.03 12.96
C LEU A 611 32.93 -3.35 14.37
N ILE A 612 32.16 -4.06 15.17
CA ILE A 612 32.52 -4.38 16.55
C ILE A 612 33.02 -5.82 16.65
N GLU A 613 32.26 -6.78 16.13
CA GLU A 613 32.59 -8.20 16.24
C GLU A 613 33.56 -8.69 15.15
N GLY A 614 33.72 -7.95 14.04
CA GLY A 614 34.58 -8.34 12.92
C GLY A 614 34.16 -9.62 12.21
N LYS A 615 32.86 -9.99 12.30
CA LYS A 615 32.30 -11.20 11.72
C LYS A 615 32.16 -11.06 10.17
N PRO A 616 32.14 -12.20 9.43
CA PRO A 616 31.98 -12.18 7.97
C PRO A 616 30.61 -11.65 7.57
N SER A 617 30.46 -11.32 6.26
CA SER A 617 29.19 -10.88 5.64
C SER A 617 28.05 -11.75 6.06
N ALA A 618 26.89 -11.13 6.28
CA ALA A 618 25.62 -11.82 6.46
C ALA A 618 25.17 -12.45 5.13
N ASP A 619 24.18 -13.34 5.20
CA ASP A 619 23.55 -13.94 4.02
C ASP A 619 22.74 -12.87 3.26
N ALA A 620 23.16 -12.56 2.04
CA ALA A 620 22.53 -11.53 1.22
C ALA A 620 21.10 -11.91 0.78
N ALA A 621 20.83 -13.19 0.53
CA ALA A 621 19.50 -13.64 0.13
C ALA A 621 18.50 -13.51 1.29
N ALA A 622 18.89 -13.96 2.48
CA ALA A 622 18.05 -13.82 3.67
C ALA A 622 17.80 -12.34 4.05
N LEU A 623 18.79 -11.46 3.83
CA LEU A 623 18.62 -10.02 4.04
C LEU A 623 17.68 -9.41 2.99
N GLU A 624 17.74 -9.87 1.73
CA GLU A 624 16.86 -9.37 0.66
C GLU A 624 15.41 -9.74 0.97
N ASP A 625 15.13 -10.98 1.37
CA ASP A 625 13.79 -11.42 1.78
C ASP A 625 13.24 -10.54 2.93
N GLN A 626 14.09 -10.17 3.89
CA GLN A 626 13.70 -9.26 4.98
C GLN A 626 13.45 -7.82 4.48
N CYS A 627 14.21 -7.34 3.51
CA CYS A 627 14.01 -6.03 2.87
C CYS A 627 12.70 -5.97 2.10
N ASP A 628 12.38 -7.01 1.35
CA ASP A 628 11.13 -7.12 0.60
C ASP A 628 9.93 -7.12 1.55
N HIS A 629 9.98 -7.95 2.60
CA HIS A 629 8.94 -7.97 3.64
C HIS A 629 8.75 -6.59 4.30
N ALA A 630 9.83 -5.93 4.69
CA ALA A 630 9.76 -4.60 5.31
C ALA A 630 9.18 -3.55 4.37
N SER A 631 9.51 -3.60 3.07
CA SER A 631 8.97 -2.69 2.04
C SER A 631 7.48 -2.94 1.77
N GLU A 632 7.05 -4.21 1.79
CA GLU A 632 5.64 -4.57 1.69
C GLU A 632 4.85 -4.07 2.89
N MET A 633 5.33 -4.31 4.11
CA MET A 633 4.66 -3.89 5.34
C MET A 633 4.61 -2.38 5.49
N GLU A 634 5.64 -1.64 5.07
CA GLU A 634 5.60 -0.17 4.98
C GLU A 634 4.47 0.30 4.06
N SER A 635 4.31 -0.34 2.90
CA SER A 635 3.22 -0.02 1.95
C SER A 635 1.84 -0.34 2.54
N VAL A 636 1.71 -1.46 3.26
CA VAL A 636 0.47 -1.87 3.94
C VAL A 636 0.13 -0.87 5.05
N ALA A 637 1.10 -0.49 5.90
CA ALA A 637 0.93 0.49 6.96
C ALA A 637 0.48 1.86 6.41
N ALA A 638 1.13 2.36 5.36
CA ALA A 638 0.76 3.61 4.70
C ALA A 638 -0.65 3.56 4.05
N ASN A 639 -1.11 2.39 3.59
CA ASN A 639 -2.48 2.22 3.11
C ASN A 639 -3.50 2.26 4.25
N ALA A 640 -3.19 1.66 5.40
CA ALA A 640 -4.03 1.70 6.59
C ALA A 640 -4.15 3.13 7.13
N GLU A 641 -3.03 3.87 7.21
CA GLU A 641 -3.00 5.30 7.59
C GLU A 641 -3.90 6.12 6.67
N ARG A 642 -3.73 6.02 5.34
CA ARG A 642 -4.59 6.71 4.36
C ARG A 642 -6.06 6.34 4.51
N SER A 643 -6.36 5.08 4.83
CA SER A 643 -7.72 4.62 5.06
C SER A 643 -8.33 5.23 6.32
N SER A 644 -7.54 5.41 7.40
CA SER A 644 -7.98 6.09 8.62
C SER A 644 -8.20 7.58 8.41
N ILE A 645 -7.31 8.25 7.66
CA ILE A 645 -7.48 9.65 7.25
C ILE A 645 -8.78 9.80 6.44
N LYS A 646 -9.00 8.93 5.46
CA LYS A 646 -10.22 8.96 4.63
C LYS A 646 -11.48 8.72 5.45
N TYR A 647 -11.44 7.81 6.41
CA TYR A 647 -12.54 7.60 7.35
C TYR A 647 -12.87 8.90 8.11
N LYS A 648 -11.86 9.57 8.66
CA LYS A 648 -12.03 10.83 9.39
C LYS A 648 -12.48 11.99 8.50
N GLN A 649 -12.01 12.06 7.26
CA GLN A 649 -12.50 13.02 6.27
C GLN A 649 -14.01 12.84 6.01
N VAL A 650 -14.45 11.60 5.79
CA VAL A 650 -15.88 11.31 5.57
C VAL A 650 -16.70 11.64 6.80
N GLU A 651 -16.23 11.26 8.01
CA GLU A 651 -16.89 11.57 9.27
C GLU A 651 -17.03 13.09 9.47
N TYR A 652 -15.97 13.85 9.20
CA TYR A 652 -15.95 15.31 9.25
C TYR A 652 -16.95 15.96 8.28
N MET A 653 -17.16 15.34 7.12
CA MET A 653 -18.04 15.88 6.07
C MET A 653 -19.51 15.48 6.21
N ILE A 654 -19.89 14.49 7.03
CA ILE A 654 -21.28 14.09 7.25
C ILE A 654 -22.19 15.28 7.69
N PRO A 655 -21.82 16.10 8.70
CA PRO A 655 -22.64 17.24 9.09
C PRO A 655 -22.67 18.38 8.05
N ARG A 656 -21.86 18.29 7.00
CA ARG A 656 -21.70 19.29 5.92
C ARG A 656 -22.39 18.87 4.63
N LEU A 657 -23.21 17.81 4.65
CA LEU A 657 -24.01 17.41 3.51
C LEU A 657 -24.88 18.56 2.98
N GLY A 658 -24.84 18.79 1.67
CA GLY A 658 -25.54 19.89 1.00
C GLY A 658 -24.83 21.24 1.04
N GLN A 659 -23.70 21.38 1.72
CA GLN A 659 -22.88 22.60 1.70
C GLN A 659 -22.02 22.67 0.45
N ALA A 660 -21.80 23.86 -0.05
CA ALA A 660 -20.94 24.15 -1.20
C ALA A 660 -19.52 24.51 -0.75
N PHE A 661 -18.53 24.08 -1.54
CA PHE A 661 -17.11 24.30 -1.31
C PHE A 661 -16.39 24.54 -2.63
N THR A 662 -15.34 25.35 -2.58
CA THR A 662 -14.37 25.45 -3.68
C THR A 662 -13.35 24.32 -3.54
N GLY A 663 -13.03 23.65 -4.66
CA GLY A 663 -12.02 22.61 -4.69
C GLY A 663 -11.24 22.59 -6.00
N VAL A 664 -10.20 21.76 -6.02
CA VAL A 664 -9.30 21.57 -7.17
C VAL A 664 -9.40 20.13 -7.65
N ILE A 665 -9.45 19.91 -8.95
CA ILE A 665 -9.45 18.56 -9.54
C ILE A 665 -8.06 17.96 -9.38
N THR A 666 -7.96 16.89 -8.55
CA THR A 666 -6.71 16.17 -8.22
C THR A 666 -6.55 14.86 -8.97
N GLY A 667 -7.61 14.33 -9.56
CA GLY A 667 -7.57 13.07 -10.27
C GLY A 667 -8.67 12.94 -11.32
N LEU A 668 -8.36 12.22 -12.41
CA LEU A 668 -9.28 11.98 -13.51
C LEU A 668 -9.32 10.49 -13.84
N ALA A 669 -10.50 9.98 -14.14
CA ALA A 669 -10.73 8.60 -14.52
C ALA A 669 -11.98 8.49 -15.42
N ASP A 670 -12.19 7.34 -16.08
CA ASP A 670 -13.38 7.08 -16.91
C ASP A 670 -14.71 7.25 -16.16
N TRP A 671 -14.70 7.03 -14.82
CA TRP A 671 -15.89 7.09 -13.98
C TRP A 671 -16.15 8.44 -13.34
N GLY A 672 -15.26 9.46 -13.58
CA GLY A 672 -15.41 10.80 -13.03
C GLY A 672 -14.07 11.45 -12.67
N PHE A 673 -14.14 12.47 -11.85
CA PHE A 673 -12.96 13.17 -11.37
C PHE A 673 -12.99 13.38 -9.86
N TYR A 674 -11.81 13.37 -9.24
CA TYR A 674 -11.62 13.60 -7.82
C TYR A 674 -11.37 15.09 -7.60
N VAL A 675 -11.99 15.63 -6.55
CA VAL A 675 -11.86 17.04 -6.15
C VAL A 675 -11.36 17.07 -4.71
N GLU A 676 -10.27 17.77 -4.47
CA GLU A 676 -9.77 18.10 -3.14
C GLU A 676 -10.25 19.51 -2.76
N LEU A 677 -10.92 19.65 -1.61
CA LEU A 677 -11.43 20.93 -1.14
C LEU A 677 -10.28 21.82 -0.64
N GLU A 678 -10.30 23.10 -0.98
CA GLU A 678 -9.21 24.03 -0.60
C GLU A 678 -9.16 24.26 0.91
N GLU A 679 -10.31 24.37 1.56
CA GLU A 679 -10.44 24.72 2.99
C GLU A 679 -9.92 23.63 3.93
N ASN A 680 -10.23 22.36 3.64
CA ASN A 680 -10.03 21.26 4.60
C ASN A 680 -9.35 20.04 3.98
N LYS A 681 -8.91 20.13 2.72
CA LYS A 681 -8.20 19.07 1.99
C LYS A 681 -8.95 17.72 1.94
N CYS A 682 -10.27 17.74 2.19
CA CYS A 682 -11.10 16.56 1.99
C CYS A 682 -11.28 16.28 0.50
N GLU A 683 -11.00 15.04 0.10
CA GLU A 683 -11.14 14.63 -1.30
C GLU A 683 -12.42 13.84 -1.52
N GLY A 684 -13.15 14.12 -2.59
CA GLY A 684 -14.36 13.40 -3.01
C GLY A 684 -14.41 13.17 -4.52
N LEU A 685 -15.28 12.27 -4.94
CA LEU A 685 -15.51 11.94 -6.34
C LEU A 685 -16.71 12.73 -6.89
N VAL A 686 -16.55 13.38 -8.04
CA VAL A 686 -17.66 13.80 -8.89
C VAL A 686 -17.84 12.70 -9.94
N PRO A 687 -18.89 11.87 -9.83
CA PRO A 687 -19.09 10.77 -10.77
C PRO A 687 -19.47 11.27 -12.16
N ALA A 688 -18.87 10.75 -13.22
CA ALA A 688 -19.19 11.12 -14.61
C ALA A 688 -20.69 10.88 -14.96
N ARG A 689 -21.33 9.90 -14.33
CA ARG A 689 -22.77 9.61 -14.48
C ARG A 689 -23.69 10.71 -13.94
N ASP A 690 -23.18 11.54 -13.03
CA ASP A 690 -23.94 12.62 -12.39
C ASP A 690 -23.73 13.96 -13.14
N LEU A 691 -22.82 14.00 -14.15
CA LEU A 691 -22.67 15.07 -15.11
C LEU A 691 -23.75 14.92 -16.19
N SER A 692 -24.87 15.63 -16.02
CA SER A 692 -26.06 15.43 -16.84
C SER A 692 -26.06 16.16 -18.20
N ASP A 693 -25.04 17.00 -18.45
CA ASP A 693 -24.92 17.86 -19.62
C ASP A 693 -24.33 17.15 -20.83
N ASP A 694 -23.52 16.10 -20.65
CA ASP A 694 -22.88 15.36 -21.75
C ASP A 694 -22.43 13.94 -21.30
N TYR A 695 -21.95 13.15 -22.29
CA TYR A 695 -21.22 11.92 -22.06
C TYR A 695 -19.72 12.22 -22.11
N TYR A 696 -19.05 12.05 -20.98
CA TYR A 696 -17.63 12.37 -20.81
C TYR A 696 -16.73 11.16 -21.07
N VAL A 697 -15.62 11.39 -21.77
CA VAL A 697 -14.58 10.40 -22.08
C VAL A 697 -13.25 10.88 -21.54
N TYR A 698 -12.51 10.00 -20.92
CA TYR A 698 -11.18 10.31 -20.40
C TYR A 698 -10.14 10.31 -21.53
N ASP A 699 -9.46 11.43 -21.68
CA ASP A 699 -8.32 11.65 -22.58
C ASP A 699 -7.04 11.58 -21.73
N GLU A 700 -6.49 10.36 -21.60
CA GLU A 700 -5.33 10.08 -20.76
C GLU A 700 -4.08 10.86 -21.19
N ALA A 701 -3.86 11.02 -22.50
CA ALA A 701 -2.72 11.73 -23.05
C ALA A 701 -2.70 13.23 -22.71
N ASN A 702 -3.87 13.82 -22.42
CA ASN A 702 -4.00 15.23 -22.10
C ASN A 702 -4.50 15.48 -20.66
N PHE A 703 -4.62 14.45 -19.83
CA PHE A 703 -5.13 14.53 -18.46
C PHE A 703 -6.42 15.34 -18.34
N ARG A 704 -7.46 14.97 -19.13
CA ARG A 704 -8.75 15.67 -19.15
C ARG A 704 -9.92 14.74 -19.43
N LEU A 705 -11.10 15.09 -18.90
CA LEU A 705 -12.38 14.53 -19.30
C LEU A 705 -13.00 15.45 -20.36
N VAL A 706 -13.46 14.90 -21.48
CA VAL A 706 -14.01 15.67 -22.61
C VAL A 706 -15.43 15.23 -22.89
N GLY A 707 -16.37 16.17 -22.88
CA GLY A 707 -17.76 15.96 -23.31
C GLY A 707 -17.83 15.74 -24.81
N ARG A 708 -18.51 14.66 -25.23
CA ARG A 708 -18.57 14.24 -26.64
C ARG A 708 -19.32 15.21 -27.56
N HIS A 709 -20.33 15.91 -27.04
CA HIS A 709 -21.20 16.76 -27.82
C HIS A 709 -20.93 18.24 -27.55
N THR A 710 -20.76 18.60 -26.29
CA THR A 710 -20.52 19.98 -25.85
C THR A 710 -19.08 20.42 -26.04
N GLY A 711 -18.13 19.48 -26.08
CA GLY A 711 -16.69 19.78 -26.04
C GLY A 711 -16.22 20.37 -24.70
N ARG A 712 -17.07 20.42 -23.70
CA ARG A 712 -16.71 20.88 -22.35
C ARG A 712 -15.61 19.97 -21.80
N THR A 713 -14.64 20.56 -21.12
CA THR A 713 -13.50 19.82 -20.57
C THR A 713 -13.35 20.06 -19.08
N PHE A 714 -13.00 19.00 -18.35
CA PHE A 714 -12.49 19.06 -16.98
C PHE A 714 -11.03 18.64 -17.01
N THR A 715 -10.16 19.48 -16.49
CA THR A 715 -8.71 19.26 -16.52
C THR A 715 -8.14 19.13 -15.11
N LEU A 716 -7.05 18.39 -14.96
CA LEU A 716 -6.32 18.31 -13.72
C LEU A 716 -5.89 19.72 -13.27
N GLY A 717 -5.99 20.04 -11.97
CA GLY A 717 -5.68 21.36 -11.41
C GLY A 717 -6.77 22.44 -11.62
N GLN A 718 -7.87 22.13 -12.31
CA GLN A 718 -8.98 23.05 -12.49
C GLN A 718 -9.72 23.28 -11.17
N ARG A 719 -9.99 24.54 -10.83
CA ARG A 719 -10.89 24.94 -9.74
C ARG A 719 -12.34 24.70 -10.12
N VAL A 720 -13.10 24.13 -9.20
CA VAL A 720 -14.53 23.85 -9.38
C VAL A 720 -15.28 24.11 -8.08
N GLU A 721 -16.53 24.58 -8.22
CA GLU A 721 -17.46 24.67 -7.09
C GLU A 721 -18.24 23.35 -7.01
N VAL A 722 -18.22 22.75 -5.81
CA VAL A 722 -18.87 21.46 -5.57
C VAL A 722 -19.73 21.49 -4.32
N VAL A 723 -20.79 20.67 -4.32
CA VAL A 723 -21.65 20.43 -3.17
C VAL A 723 -21.40 19.02 -2.65
N VAL A 724 -21.37 18.84 -1.34
CA VAL A 724 -21.28 17.51 -0.72
C VAL A 724 -22.58 16.75 -0.96
N ALA A 725 -22.59 15.84 -1.93
CA ALA A 725 -23.78 15.12 -2.35
C ALA A 725 -24.05 13.87 -1.51
N GLN A 726 -23.00 13.12 -1.15
CA GLN A 726 -23.11 11.90 -0.36
C GLN A 726 -21.84 11.68 0.48
N ALA A 727 -22.02 11.19 1.71
CA ALA A 727 -20.97 10.72 2.59
C ALA A 727 -21.31 9.30 3.05
N ASP A 728 -20.50 8.31 2.66
CA ASP A 728 -20.66 6.91 3.05
C ASP A 728 -19.49 6.49 3.94
N LEU A 729 -19.73 6.51 5.24
CA LEU A 729 -18.70 6.20 6.23
C LEU A 729 -18.22 4.75 6.14
N ALA A 730 -19.12 3.83 5.86
CA ALA A 730 -18.79 2.41 5.75
C ALA A 730 -17.86 2.10 4.57
N ARG A 731 -18.02 2.85 3.47
CA ARG A 731 -17.18 2.75 2.28
C ARG A 731 -16.02 3.74 2.27
N ARG A 732 -15.96 4.65 3.25
CA ARG A 732 -14.99 5.75 3.32
C ARG A 732 -15.00 6.57 2.03
N GLN A 733 -16.20 6.86 1.51
CA GLN A 733 -16.40 7.52 0.23
C GLN A 733 -17.17 8.82 0.39
N LEU A 734 -16.65 9.89 -0.24
CA LEU A 734 -17.33 11.16 -0.43
C LEU A 734 -17.67 11.30 -1.91
N ASP A 735 -18.94 11.58 -2.21
CA ASP A 735 -19.35 11.96 -3.54
C ASP A 735 -19.75 13.44 -3.52
N PHE A 736 -19.23 14.17 -4.49
CA PHE A 736 -19.54 15.56 -4.73
C PHE A 736 -20.42 15.71 -5.98
N ALA A 737 -21.14 16.81 -6.07
CA ALA A 737 -21.81 17.25 -7.29
C ALA A 737 -21.33 18.65 -7.64
N LEU A 738 -21.26 18.99 -8.93
CA LEU A 738 -20.94 20.37 -9.34
C LEU A 738 -22.06 21.33 -8.88
N ASP A 739 -21.67 22.49 -8.31
CA ASP A 739 -22.59 23.56 -7.93
C ASP A 739 -22.73 24.55 -9.09
N GLU A 740 -23.50 24.15 -10.10
CA GLU A 740 -23.76 24.97 -11.28
C GLU A 740 -25.26 25.29 -11.42
N PRO A 741 -25.63 26.54 -11.80
CA PRO A 741 -27.02 26.96 -11.87
C PRO A 741 -27.88 26.16 -12.86
N GLU A 742 -27.25 25.54 -13.86
CA GLU A 742 -27.93 24.77 -14.91
C GLU A 742 -28.12 23.29 -14.56
N MET A 743 -27.42 22.79 -13.54
CA MET A 743 -27.58 21.43 -13.07
C MET A 743 -28.61 21.36 -11.93
N LYS A 744 -29.60 20.46 -12.05
CA LYS A 744 -30.49 20.16 -10.93
C LYS A 744 -29.65 19.65 -9.77
N ARG A 745 -29.60 20.42 -8.68
CA ARG A 745 -28.96 19.95 -7.42
C ARG A 745 -29.57 18.59 -7.07
N PRO A 746 -28.76 17.51 -6.98
CA PRO A 746 -29.30 16.25 -6.51
C PRO A 746 -29.82 16.47 -5.08
N GLU A 747 -31.03 16.00 -4.80
CA GLU A 747 -31.51 15.99 -3.41
C GLU A 747 -30.47 15.22 -2.57
N PRO A 748 -30.04 15.79 -1.41
CA PRO A 748 -29.04 15.14 -0.56
C PRO A 748 -29.56 13.74 -0.20
N ARG A 749 -28.94 12.72 -0.74
CA ARG A 749 -29.26 11.33 -0.42
C ARG A 749 -28.87 11.15 1.04
N ARG A 750 -29.89 11.10 1.93
CA ARG A 750 -29.71 10.85 3.35
C ARG A 750 -28.64 9.79 3.54
N ALA A 751 -27.63 10.13 4.38
CA ALA A 751 -26.63 9.16 4.78
C ALA A 751 -27.32 7.86 5.10
N LEU A 752 -27.09 6.84 4.27
CA LEU A 752 -27.58 5.51 4.54
C LEU A 752 -26.84 5.02 5.79
N ARG A 753 -27.33 5.46 6.97
CA ARG A 753 -27.11 4.73 8.20
C ARG A 753 -27.84 3.41 8.04
N ARG A 754 -27.24 2.50 7.27
CA ARG A 754 -27.62 1.11 7.36
C ARG A 754 -27.03 0.60 8.66
N TYR A 755 -27.83 0.83 9.73
CA TYR A 755 -27.62 0.23 11.04
C TYR A 755 -27.68 -1.30 10.93
#